data_93af19fe2f5d8bde29daf35cdeda5686
#
_entry.id   93af19fe2f5d8bde29daf35cdeda5686
#
_cell.length_a   1.000
_cell.length_b   1.000
_cell.length_c   1.000
_cell.angle_alpha   90.00
_cell.angle_beta   90.00
_cell.angle_gamma   90.00
#
_symmetry.space_group_name_H-M   'P 1'
#
loop_
_entity.id
_entity.type
_entity.pdbx_description
1 polymer ?
#
loop_
_entity_poly.entity_id
_entity_poly.type
_entity_poly.pdbx_seq_one_letter_code
_entity_poly.pdbx_strand_id
1 'polypeptide(L)'
;MLTTAAVLLVAAVVRMSPVSAVASDPYAYKNVRIDGGGFVPGIIFNQTERNLIYARTDIGGAYRWNQSTKSWTPLLDWVGWDKWGYNGVISLATDPVQTNRVYAAVGMYTNSWDPNNGAILRSTDKGDTWQATALPFKLGGNMPGRGMGEALSVDPNDNRVLYFGAPNGNGLWRSTDYGATWAKVASFPNPGNYAQDPADPNGYLSHKPGVVWVTYDPRSSTKGTATKTIYVGVADKENTVYRTTDGGATWSRLAGQPTGYLAHKGVLDTVNGYLYLATSDTGGPYDGAKGDVWRYATATGTWTQISPVPSSSADDHFGYSGLTIDRQNPGTIMVATQISWWPDVIFFRSTDSGATWTRVWDWTSYPNRSFRYKMDITENPWLTFGGNPQPPEVTPKLGWMTESLEIDPFDSNRMMYGTGATIYGTENLKQWDVSGGQFTIKPMAKGLEETAVLDLISPPSGAPLISGLGDIGGFRHTNLDAVPPMLFTQPNFTSTTSLDYAEKSPSIMVRAGNFTDADRPNDSHVAFSTDGGANWFQGSEPGGVNEGGTVAAAADGSRFVWAPKGVTPVYSVGYGNSWQQASGLPTDAVVESDRVNPMKFYGLSGGRLYVSTNGGATFTTTAATGLPTSGKFKAVPGIEGDLWVAGDGGLWHSTNSGTSFTKVSGITKSVNVGFGKAAPGGNYMAVFAVATIDGVTGLYRSDDGGSSWLRINDDKHQWGNMGEALTGDPRVYGRVYLGTNGRGIIYGDRTGPPVTVTPSVTPTDTGSPTASPTVTPTAGTGCTATYKAGTQWQGGFQAEVSVQNTGSSAITGWKVTWTWSGDQKITQLWNGAPSQTGANVSVTNAGYNGNLGPNASTSFGFTATGATSTPPTTVTCTPA
;
A
#
# COMPACT_ATOMS: atom_id res chain seq x y z
N MET A 1 39.29 -38.86 63.59
CA MET A 1 37.82 -38.69 63.60
C MET A 1 37.54 -37.46 62.75
N LEU A 2 37.25 -37.67 61.47
CA LEU A 2 36.76 -36.62 60.57
C LEU A 2 35.27 -36.81 60.41
N THR A 3 34.48 -35.81 60.71
CA THR A 3 33.04 -35.75 60.49
C THR A 3 32.82 -34.94 59.22
N THR A 4 32.31 -35.64 58.20
CA THR A 4 31.90 -35.07 56.95
C THR A 4 30.48 -34.52 57.10
N ALA A 5 30.30 -33.22 56.91
CA ALA A 5 28.98 -32.58 56.79
C ALA A 5 28.47 -32.59 55.31
N ALA A 6 27.38 -33.27 55.12
CA ALA A 6 26.68 -33.26 53.80
C ALA A 6 25.76 -32.02 53.71
N VAL A 7 26.02 -31.16 52.71
CA VAL A 7 25.16 -30.03 52.37
C VAL A 7 24.12 -30.53 51.36
N LEU A 8 22.85 -30.60 51.78
CA LEU A 8 21.71 -30.82 50.86
C LEU A 8 21.43 -29.51 50.09
N LEU A 9 21.70 -29.50 48.78
CA LEU A 9 21.14 -28.49 47.86
C LEU A 9 19.70 -28.84 47.54
N VAL A 10 18.76 -28.05 48.02
CA VAL A 10 17.37 -28.10 47.57
C VAL A 10 17.26 -27.25 46.29
N ALA A 11 17.16 -27.90 45.13
CA ALA A 11 16.85 -27.27 43.87
C ALA A 11 15.36 -26.87 43.86
N ALA A 12 15.10 -25.56 43.97
CA ALA A 12 13.77 -25.02 43.75
C ALA A 12 13.43 -25.12 42.26
N VAL A 13 12.60 -26.08 41.89
CA VAL A 13 11.99 -26.14 40.53
C VAL A 13 10.97 -25.03 40.47
N VAL A 14 11.36 -23.91 39.86
CA VAL A 14 10.40 -22.89 39.44
C VAL A 14 9.58 -23.49 38.30
N ARG A 15 8.34 -23.91 38.60
CA ARG A 15 7.35 -24.23 37.58
C ARG A 15 6.99 -22.92 36.89
N MET A 16 7.52 -22.68 35.68
CA MET A 16 6.95 -21.71 34.79
C MET A 16 5.52 -22.19 34.46
N SER A 17 4.52 -21.44 34.89
CA SER A 17 3.17 -21.57 34.38
C SER A 17 3.20 -21.39 32.87
N PRO A 18 2.51 -22.23 32.07
CA PRO A 18 2.43 -22.00 30.66
C PRO A 18 1.76 -20.63 30.44
N VAL A 19 2.43 -19.76 29.68
CA VAL A 19 1.83 -18.53 29.17
C VAL A 19 0.58 -18.98 28.42
N SER A 20 -0.59 -18.63 28.89
CA SER A 20 -1.84 -18.85 28.16
C SER A 20 -1.68 -18.21 26.80
N ALA A 21 -1.73 -19.03 25.75
CA ALA A 21 -1.83 -18.53 24.40
C ALA A 21 -3.06 -17.61 24.36
N VAL A 22 -2.84 -16.31 24.18
CA VAL A 22 -3.92 -15.33 23.99
C VAL A 22 -4.70 -15.82 22.77
N ALA A 23 -5.99 -16.10 22.93
CA ALA A 23 -6.84 -16.56 21.85
C ALA A 23 -6.79 -15.53 20.73
N SER A 24 -6.14 -15.85 19.62
CA SER A 24 -6.06 -14.99 18.45
C SER A 24 -7.44 -14.91 17.80
N ASP A 25 -7.95 -13.71 17.60
CA ASP A 25 -9.14 -13.50 16.80
C ASP A 25 -8.71 -13.50 15.32
N PRO A 26 -9.14 -14.47 14.50
CA PRO A 26 -8.65 -14.60 13.15
C PRO A 26 -9.18 -13.48 12.27
N TYR A 27 -8.26 -12.93 11.44
CA TYR A 27 -8.54 -11.90 10.46
C TYR A 27 -8.19 -12.37 9.05
N ALA A 28 -8.94 -11.89 8.06
CA ALA A 28 -8.59 -11.95 6.66
C ALA A 28 -8.24 -10.55 6.17
N TYR A 29 -7.11 -10.43 5.49
CA TYR A 29 -6.60 -9.16 5.01
C TYR A 29 -6.66 -9.09 3.48
N LYS A 30 -6.97 -7.90 2.96
CA LYS A 30 -6.93 -7.57 1.54
C LYS A 30 -6.47 -6.13 1.35
N ASN A 31 -5.99 -5.81 0.15
CA ASN A 31 -5.84 -4.42 -0.24
C ASN A 31 -7.18 -3.78 -0.62
N VAL A 32 -7.35 -2.52 -0.28
CA VAL A 32 -8.31 -1.65 -0.95
C VAL A 32 -7.74 -1.35 -2.32
N ARG A 33 -8.45 -1.72 -3.38
CA ARG A 33 -7.91 -1.70 -4.73
C ARG A 33 -7.76 -0.30 -5.30
N ILE A 34 -6.56 -0.02 -5.80
CA ILE A 34 -6.19 1.12 -6.65
C ILE A 34 -5.52 0.58 -7.92
N ASP A 35 -4.78 -0.52 -7.80
CA ASP A 35 -4.02 -1.23 -8.83
C ASP A 35 -2.97 -0.31 -9.47
N GLY A 36 -1.96 0.06 -8.68
CA GLY A 36 -0.86 0.95 -9.04
C GLY A 36 -0.55 1.98 -7.95
N GLY A 37 -0.25 3.19 -8.35
CA GLY A 37 -0.09 4.36 -7.49
C GLY A 37 1.35 4.72 -7.15
N GLY A 38 2.35 4.03 -7.69
CA GLY A 38 3.77 4.33 -7.45
C GLY A 38 4.73 3.77 -8.48
N PHE A 39 6.03 3.87 -8.20
CA PHE A 39 7.09 3.61 -9.13
C PHE A 39 7.51 2.14 -9.18
N VAL A 40 7.51 1.56 -10.39
CA VAL A 40 7.96 0.18 -10.66
C VAL A 40 9.27 0.20 -11.46
N PRO A 41 10.43 0.25 -10.79
CA PRO A 41 11.73 0.35 -11.45
C PRO A 41 12.21 -0.97 -12.08
N GLY A 42 11.60 -2.12 -11.78
CA GLY A 42 12.04 -3.40 -12.33
C GLY A 42 10.92 -4.39 -12.61
N ILE A 43 10.92 -4.96 -13.82
CA ILE A 43 10.10 -6.10 -14.24
C ILE A 43 11.06 -7.17 -14.75
N ILE A 44 11.00 -8.38 -14.19
CA ILE A 44 11.96 -9.43 -14.44
C ILE A 44 11.25 -10.70 -14.90
N PHE A 45 11.40 -11.05 -16.19
CA PHE A 45 10.95 -12.32 -16.75
C PHE A 45 11.99 -13.41 -16.48
N ASN A 46 11.54 -14.57 -15.98
CA ASN A 46 12.40 -15.76 -15.99
C ASN A 46 12.71 -16.19 -17.43
N GLN A 47 13.97 -16.48 -17.72
CA GLN A 47 14.42 -16.77 -19.06
C GLN A 47 14.14 -18.22 -19.52
N THR A 48 13.71 -19.09 -18.62
CA THR A 48 13.54 -20.54 -18.87
C THR A 48 12.17 -21.08 -18.46
N GLU A 49 11.40 -20.33 -17.68
CA GLU A 49 10.01 -20.68 -17.32
C GLU A 49 9.04 -19.60 -17.82
N ARG A 50 8.16 -20.00 -18.74
CA ARG A 50 7.13 -19.12 -19.32
C ARG A 50 6.16 -18.65 -18.23
N ASN A 51 5.79 -17.37 -18.27
CA ASN A 51 4.86 -16.71 -17.35
C ASN A 51 5.34 -16.59 -15.90
N LEU A 52 6.58 -16.95 -15.58
CA LEU A 52 7.19 -16.63 -14.32
C LEU A 52 7.80 -15.22 -14.41
N ILE A 53 7.13 -14.25 -13.81
CA ILE A 53 7.49 -12.84 -13.89
C ILE A 53 7.46 -12.25 -12.48
N TYR A 54 8.41 -11.38 -12.19
CA TYR A 54 8.49 -10.62 -10.95
C TYR A 54 8.49 -9.14 -11.24
N ALA A 55 7.99 -8.35 -10.29
CA ALA A 55 8.16 -6.90 -10.27
C ALA A 55 8.77 -6.48 -8.92
N ARG A 56 9.58 -5.44 -8.94
CA ARG A 56 10.12 -4.78 -7.75
C ARG A 56 9.72 -3.33 -7.73
N THR A 57 9.50 -2.81 -6.55
CA THR A 57 9.13 -1.42 -6.32
C THR A 57 10.13 -0.77 -5.37
N ASP A 58 10.10 0.54 -5.28
CA ASP A 58 11.05 1.29 -4.47
C ASP A 58 10.65 1.36 -2.97
N ILE A 59 9.36 1.25 -2.64
CA ILE A 59 8.85 1.27 -1.26
C ILE A 59 7.84 0.16 -0.93
N GLY A 60 7.26 -0.51 -1.93
CA GLY A 60 6.16 -1.50 -1.78
C GLY A 60 6.60 -2.96 -1.85
N GLY A 61 7.89 -3.25 -1.94
CA GLY A 61 8.42 -4.61 -1.94
C GLY A 61 8.51 -5.26 -3.31
N ALA A 62 8.34 -6.57 -3.34
CA ALA A 62 8.41 -7.39 -4.55
C ALA A 62 7.10 -8.13 -4.78
N TYR A 63 6.82 -8.43 -6.05
CA TYR A 63 5.60 -9.08 -6.50
C TYR A 63 5.90 -10.20 -7.49
N ARG A 64 5.04 -11.22 -7.52
CA ARG A 64 5.05 -12.29 -8.51
C ARG A 64 3.75 -12.28 -9.33
N TRP A 65 3.88 -12.37 -10.64
CA TRP A 65 2.74 -12.45 -11.55
C TRP A 65 2.01 -13.80 -11.43
N ASN A 66 0.70 -13.74 -11.36
CA ASN A 66 -0.17 -14.91 -11.46
C ASN A 66 -0.88 -14.89 -12.82
N GLN A 67 -0.46 -15.76 -13.72
CA GLN A 67 -0.98 -15.81 -15.08
C GLN A 67 -2.47 -16.20 -15.16
N SER A 68 -2.97 -17.00 -14.21
CA SER A 68 -4.37 -17.45 -14.23
C SER A 68 -5.36 -16.35 -13.86
N THR A 69 -4.96 -15.46 -12.93
CA THR A 69 -5.78 -14.33 -12.46
C THR A 69 -5.40 -13.01 -13.13
N LYS A 70 -4.30 -13.01 -13.89
CA LYS A 70 -3.67 -11.80 -14.48
C LYS A 70 -3.49 -10.71 -13.41
N SER A 71 -2.86 -11.09 -12.30
CA SER A 71 -2.65 -10.20 -11.15
C SER A 71 -1.31 -10.45 -10.48
N TRP A 72 -0.84 -9.49 -9.72
CA TRP A 72 0.37 -9.56 -8.91
C TRP A 72 0.06 -10.07 -7.50
N THR A 73 0.94 -10.91 -6.98
CA THR A 73 0.91 -11.41 -5.59
C THR A 73 2.06 -10.77 -4.85
N PRO A 74 1.83 -10.03 -3.74
CA PRO A 74 2.89 -9.47 -2.93
C PRO A 74 3.69 -10.58 -2.24
N LEU A 75 5.00 -10.36 -2.08
CA LEU A 75 5.92 -11.37 -1.57
C LEU A 75 6.57 -10.98 -0.24
N LEU A 76 6.45 -9.71 0.19
CA LEU A 76 7.17 -9.17 1.35
C LEU A 76 6.24 -8.67 2.47
N ASP A 77 4.96 -9.04 2.49
CA ASP A 77 4.02 -8.64 3.55
C ASP A 77 4.40 -9.13 4.95
N TRP A 78 5.27 -10.15 5.03
CA TRP A 78 5.85 -10.69 6.27
C TRP A 78 6.92 -9.78 6.91
N VAL A 79 7.42 -8.77 6.20
CA VAL A 79 8.46 -7.86 6.71
C VAL A 79 7.92 -7.09 7.91
N GLY A 80 8.58 -7.25 9.06
CA GLY A 80 8.20 -6.61 10.31
C GLY A 80 8.69 -5.16 10.43
N TRP A 81 8.20 -4.49 11.46
CA TRP A 81 8.52 -3.08 11.75
C TRP A 81 10.02 -2.83 11.92
N ASP A 82 10.75 -3.75 12.53
CA ASP A 82 12.19 -3.65 12.76
C ASP A 82 13.03 -3.71 11.47
N LYS A 83 12.45 -4.23 10.39
CA LYS A 83 13.08 -4.40 9.06
C LYS A 83 12.32 -3.70 7.95
N TRP A 84 11.54 -2.68 8.26
CA TRP A 84 10.67 -1.98 7.29
C TRP A 84 11.39 -1.58 6.00
N GLY A 85 12.69 -1.25 6.06
CA GLY A 85 13.50 -0.91 4.88
C GLY A 85 13.62 -2.04 3.86
N TYR A 86 13.31 -3.30 4.20
CA TYR A 86 13.30 -4.42 3.24
C TYR A 86 12.19 -4.30 2.18
N ASN A 87 11.23 -3.40 2.35
CA ASN A 87 10.25 -3.07 1.31
C ASN A 87 10.85 -2.22 0.17
N GLY A 88 12.03 -1.63 0.32
CA GLY A 88 12.80 -1.05 -0.78
C GLY A 88 13.62 -2.13 -1.48
N VAL A 89 13.29 -2.46 -2.74
CA VAL A 89 13.94 -3.53 -3.49
C VAL A 89 14.79 -2.93 -4.61
N ILE A 90 16.11 -2.87 -4.41
CA ILE A 90 17.02 -2.26 -5.40
C ILE A 90 17.29 -3.18 -6.60
N SER A 91 17.22 -4.49 -6.41
CA SER A 91 17.42 -5.46 -7.51
C SER A 91 16.77 -6.81 -7.20
N LEU A 92 16.31 -7.51 -8.23
CA LEU A 92 15.70 -8.83 -8.13
C LEU A 92 16.27 -9.75 -9.22
N ALA A 93 16.61 -10.98 -8.85
CA ALA A 93 17.10 -11.99 -9.78
C ALA A 93 16.32 -13.28 -9.65
N THR A 94 15.86 -13.82 -10.77
CA THR A 94 15.24 -15.15 -10.87
C THR A 94 16.24 -16.15 -11.42
N ASP A 95 16.24 -17.37 -10.88
CA ASP A 95 17.20 -18.42 -11.25
C ASP A 95 16.80 -19.08 -12.58
N PRO A 96 17.65 -19.05 -13.63
CA PRO A 96 17.33 -19.67 -14.92
C PRO A 96 17.58 -21.19 -14.95
N VAL A 97 18.12 -21.78 -13.89
CA VAL A 97 18.40 -23.21 -13.79
C VAL A 97 17.39 -23.91 -12.87
N GLN A 98 17.11 -23.31 -11.72
CA GLN A 98 16.12 -23.76 -10.74
C GLN A 98 15.09 -22.67 -10.53
N THR A 99 14.06 -22.66 -11.38
CA THR A 99 13.09 -21.57 -11.49
C THR A 99 12.24 -21.33 -10.22
N ASN A 100 12.27 -22.27 -9.27
CA ASN A 100 11.71 -22.07 -7.93
C ASN A 100 12.55 -21.14 -7.03
N ARG A 101 13.80 -20.81 -7.42
CA ARG A 101 14.64 -19.87 -6.69
C ARG A 101 14.48 -18.45 -7.20
N VAL A 102 14.40 -17.52 -6.26
CA VAL A 102 14.40 -16.08 -6.51
C VAL A 102 15.16 -15.36 -5.41
N TYR A 103 15.80 -14.25 -5.77
CA TYR A 103 16.64 -13.45 -4.89
C TYR A 103 16.25 -11.98 -4.99
N ALA A 104 16.25 -11.26 -3.86
CA ALA A 104 16.01 -9.83 -3.83
C ALA A 104 17.05 -9.12 -2.94
N ALA A 105 17.65 -8.08 -3.45
CA ALA A 105 18.51 -7.18 -2.70
C ALA A 105 17.65 -6.07 -2.11
N VAL A 106 17.57 -5.98 -0.78
CA VAL A 106 16.58 -5.17 -0.05
C VAL A 106 17.24 -4.20 0.94
N GLY A 107 16.68 -3.01 1.03
CA GLY A 107 17.06 -1.89 1.89
C GLY A 107 16.61 -0.59 1.23
N MET A 108 15.98 0.32 1.96
CA MET A 108 15.28 1.44 1.37
C MET A 108 16.15 2.68 1.22
N TYR A 109 16.87 3.08 2.26
CA TYR A 109 17.69 4.28 2.24
C TYR A 109 19.12 4.01 2.70
N THR A 110 20.09 4.68 2.05
CA THR A 110 21.51 4.59 2.44
C THR A 110 21.95 5.66 3.44
N ASN A 111 21.11 6.68 3.67
CA ASN A 111 21.34 7.75 4.64
C ASN A 111 20.79 7.38 6.05
N SER A 112 20.64 8.37 6.94
CA SER A 112 20.17 8.17 8.32
C SER A 112 18.68 7.83 8.45
N TRP A 113 17.87 7.96 7.39
CA TRP A 113 16.43 7.66 7.44
C TRP A 113 16.14 6.18 7.70
N ASP A 114 16.92 5.27 7.12
CA ASP A 114 16.85 3.84 7.46
C ASP A 114 17.95 3.50 8.49
N PRO A 115 17.62 3.03 9.69
CA PRO A 115 18.63 2.65 10.69
C PRO A 115 19.33 1.33 10.36
N ASN A 116 18.78 0.52 9.44
CA ASN A 116 19.24 -0.84 9.20
C ASN A 116 20.17 -0.95 7.99
N ASN A 117 21.02 -1.95 8.01
CA ASN A 117 21.74 -2.42 6.83
C ASN A 117 20.79 -3.22 5.92
N GLY A 118 21.17 -3.33 4.65
CA GLY A 118 20.46 -4.13 3.67
C GLY A 118 20.70 -5.63 3.82
N ALA A 119 19.99 -6.41 3.02
CA ALA A 119 20.14 -7.86 2.97
C ALA A 119 19.93 -8.39 1.55
N ILE A 120 20.41 -9.61 1.30
CA ILE A 120 19.95 -10.43 0.18
C ILE A 120 18.92 -11.43 0.72
N LEU A 121 17.69 -11.28 0.30
CA LEU A 121 16.62 -12.26 0.52
C LEU A 121 16.76 -13.36 -0.53
N ARG A 122 16.56 -14.61 -0.11
CA ARG A 122 16.60 -15.78 -0.97
C ARG A 122 15.41 -16.70 -0.68
N SER A 123 14.74 -17.12 -1.74
CA SER A 123 13.61 -18.05 -1.70
C SER A 123 13.91 -19.31 -2.52
N THR A 124 13.29 -20.41 -2.13
CA THR A 124 13.31 -21.70 -2.88
C THR A 124 11.92 -22.18 -3.29
N ASP A 125 10.92 -21.33 -3.18
CA ASP A 125 9.51 -21.57 -3.44
C ASP A 125 8.84 -20.41 -4.20
N LYS A 126 9.60 -19.78 -5.11
CA LYS A 126 9.14 -18.67 -5.95
C LYS A 126 8.75 -17.41 -5.17
N GLY A 127 9.24 -17.25 -3.93
CA GLY A 127 9.00 -16.08 -3.09
C GLY A 127 7.87 -16.25 -2.06
N ASP A 128 7.34 -17.47 -1.87
CA ASP A 128 6.34 -17.72 -0.84
C ASP A 128 6.95 -17.68 0.57
N THR A 129 8.22 -18.09 0.70
CA THR A 129 9.00 -17.93 1.94
C THR A 129 10.42 -17.44 1.65
N TRP A 130 11.03 -16.78 2.64
CA TRP A 130 12.30 -16.11 2.47
C TRP A 130 13.28 -16.38 3.61
N GLN A 131 14.57 -16.42 3.27
CA GLN A 131 15.68 -16.38 4.20
C GLN A 131 16.53 -15.15 3.89
N ALA A 132 16.93 -14.39 4.91
CA ALA A 132 17.75 -13.19 4.76
C ALA A 132 19.22 -13.47 5.06
N THR A 133 20.11 -13.00 4.19
CA THR A 133 21.54 -12.88 4.45
C THR A 133 21.87 -11.40 4.62
N ALA A 134 22.21 -10.97 5.84
CA ALA A 134 22.53 -9.59 6.14
C ALA A 134 23.80 -9.14 5.41
N LEU A 135 23.79 -7.90 4.89
CA LEU A 135 24.95 -7.24 4.33
C LEU A 135 25.57 -6.28 5.35
N PRO A 136 26.90 -6.01 5.28
CA PRO A 136 27.55 -5.10 6.21
C PRO A 136 27.36 -3.60 5.87
N PHE A 137 26.44 -3.27 4.95
CA PHE A 137 26.15 -1.92 4.46
C PHE A 137 24.67 -1.76 4.11
N LYS A 138 24.24 -0.51 3.98
CA LYS A 138 22.89 -0.13 3.58
C LYS A 138 22.67 -0.28 2.07
N LEU A 139 21.43 -0.53 1.67
CA LEU A 139 20.99 -0.53 0.28
C LEU A 139 19.96 0.59 0.03
N GLY A 140 19.77 0.96 -1.23
CA GLY A 140 19.05 2.15 -1.64
C GLY A 140 17.89 1.90 -2.60
N GLY A 141 16.92 1.05 -2.19
CA GLY A 141 15.73 0.77 -3.00
C GLY A 141 14.91 2.02 -3.35
N ASN A 142 15.00 3.07 -2.52
CA ASN A 142 14.38 4.38 -2.79
C ASN A 142 15.41 5.53 -2.85
N MET A 143 16.59 5.26 -3.39
CA MET A 143 17.64 6.27 -3.61
C MET A 143 17.78 6.62 -5.10
N PRO A 144 18.42 7.75 -5.48
CA PRO A 144 18.75 8.06 -6.86
C PRO A 144 19.50 6.91 -7.54
N GLY A 145 19.17 6.62 -8.80
CA GLY A 145 19.75 5.50 -9.56
C GLY A 145 19.13 4.13 -9.30
N ARG A 146 18.03 4.03 -8.52
CA ARG A 146 17.35 2.77 -8.20
C ARG A 146 16.76 2.00 -9.37
N GLY A 147 16.57 2.67 -10.52
CA GLY A 147 16.08 2.07 -11.76
C GLY A 147 17.20 1.61 -12.70
N MET A 148 18.48 1.92 -12.39
CA MET A 148 19.62 1.53 -13.21
C MET A 148 19.83 0.01 -13.18
N GLY A 149 19.50 -0.69 -14.27
CA GLY A 149 19.76 -2.12 -14.51
C GLY A 149 19.19 -3.07 -13.47
N GLU A 150 19.76 -4.30 -13.44
CA GLU A 150 19.64 -5.24 -12.32
C GLU A 150 21.04 -5.60 -11.82
N ALA A 151 21.36 -5.15 -10.60
CA ALA A 151 22.69 -5.33 -10.01
C ALA A 151 22.91 -6.74 -9.43
N LEU A 152 21.84 -7.46 -9.13
CA LEU A 152 21.86 -8.86 -8.66
C LEU A 152 21.62 -9.79 -9.85
N SER A 153 22.46 -10.80 -10.02
CA SER A 153 22.35 -11.72 -11.16
C SER A 153 22.82 -13.12 -10.80
N VAL A 154 22.13 -14.15 -11.32
CA VAL A 154 22.44 -15.58 -11.13
C VAL A 154 23.18 -16.09 -12.37
N ASP A 155 24.25 -16.85 -12.16
CA ASP A 155 24.99 -17.48 -13.25
C ASP A 155 24.12 -18.53 -13.97
N PRO A 156 23.85 -18.38 -15.27
CA PRO A 156 22.97 -19.29 -16.01
C PRO A 156 23.59 -20.66 -16.29
N ASN A 157 24.87 -20.87 -16.05
CA ASN A 157 25.55 -22.15 -16.21
C ASN A 157 25.77 -22.86 -14.87
N ASP A 158 26.03 -22.10 -13.79
CA ASP A 158 26.18 -22.62 -12.41
C ASP A 158 25.46 -21.72 -11.41
N ASN A 159 24.21 -22.00 -11.15
CA ASN A 159 23.34 -21.18 -10.31
C ASN A 159 23.72 -21.12 -8.83
N ARG A 160 24.79 -21.82 -8.40
CA ARG A 160 25.39 -21.58 -7.08
C ARG A 160 26.08 -20.22 -7.03
N VAL A 161 26.52 -19.73 -8.22
CA VAL A 161 27.27 -18.47 -8.35
C VAL A 161 26.31 -17.32 -8.63
N LEU A 162 26.40 -16.30 -7.79
CA LEU A 162 25.70 -15.02 -7.97
C LEU A 162 26.70 -13.87 -7.85
N TYR A 163 26.44 -12.81 -8.57
CA TYR A 163 27.11 -11.52 -8.37
C TYR A 163 26.08 -10.46 -7.97
N PHE A 164 26.53 -9.53 -7.13
CA PHE A 164 25.76 -8.38 -6.70
C PHE A 164 26.61 -7.10 -6.74
N GLY A 165 26.15 -6.13 -7.48
CA GLY A 165 26.69 -4.78 -7.51
C GLY A 165 26.14 -3.93 -6.35
N ALA A 166 27.02 -3.38 -5.55
CA ALA A 166 26.64 -2.65 -4.33
C ALA A 166 26.88 -1.13 -4.49
N PRO A 167 26.01 -0.29 -3.84
CA PRO A 167 26.12 1.15 -3.84
C PRO A 167 27.20 1.68 -2.89
N ASN A 168 27.40 3.01 -2.91
CA ASN A 168 28.20 3.78 -1.95
C ASN A 168 29.64 3.25 -1.73
N GLY A 169 30.31 2.85 -2.82
CA GLY A 169 31.71 2.42 -2.77
C GLY A 169 31.91 0.99 -2.28
N ASN A 170 30.84 0.23 -2.04
CA ASN A 170 30.93 -1.16 -1.58
C ASN A 170 31.36 -2.11 -2.72
N GLY A 171 31.22 -1.72 -4.02
CA GLY A 171 31.78 -2.44 -5.17
C GLY A 171 31.01 -3.71 -5.51
N LEU A 172 31.72 -4.70 -6.08
CA LEU A 172 31.14 -5.95 -6.55
C LEU A 172 31.27 -7.06 -5.48
N TRP A 173 30.20 -7.84 -5.27
CA TRP A 173 30.12 -8.94 -4.34
C TRP A 173 29.79 -10.24 -5.07
N ARG A 174 30.25 -11.38 -4.53
CA ARG A 174 30.03 -12.70 -5.12
C ARG A 174 29.60 -13.70 -4.03
N SER A 175 28.66 -14.55 -4.41
CA SER A 175 28.31 -15.80 -3.71
C SER A 175 28.65 -17.01 -4.55
N THR A 176 28.94 -18.16 -3.91
CA THR A 176 29.15 -19.47 -4.57
C THR A 176 28.30 -20.58 -3.96
N ASP A 177 27.31 -20.21 -3.14
CA ASP A 177 26.48 -21.11 -2.33
C ASP A 177 25.00 -20.71 -2.34
N TYR A 178 24.50 -20.31 -3.53
CA TYR A 178 23.11 -19.86 -3.71
C TYR A 178 22.73 -18.63 -2.87
N GLY A 179 23.66 -17.71 -2.66
CA GLY A 179 23.43 -16.47 -1.91
C GLY A 179 23.44 -16.64 -0.39
N ALA A 180 23.84 -17.80 0.14
CA ALA A 180 23.90 -18.03 1.59
C ALA A 180 25.02 -17.22 2.25
N THR A 181 26.17 -17.09 1.57
CA THR A 181 27.26 -16.22 2.00
C THR A 181 27.74 -15.33 0.86
N TRP A 182 28.30 -14.19 1.19
CA TRP A 182 28.79 -13.20 0.24
C TRP A 182 30.18 -12.70 0.60
N ALA A 183 31.02 -12.54 -0.41
CA ALA A 183 32.35 -11.95 -0.27
C ALA A 183 32.57 -10.84 -1.29
N LYS A 184 33.25 -9.77 -0.88
CA LYS A 184 33.65 -8.69 -1.80
C LYS A 184 34.66 -9.22 -2.82
N VAL A 185 34.48 -8.90 -4.10
CA VAL A 185 35.40 -9.22 -5.19
C VAL A 185 36.55 -8.21 -5.16
N ALA A 186 37.62 -8.53 -4.45
CA ALA A 186 38.75 -7.62 -4.25
C ALA A 186 39.47 -7.25 -5.55
N SER A 187 39.38 -8.10 -6.59
CA SER A 187 39.95 -7.85 -7.92
C SER A 187 39.15 -6.88 -8.78
N PHE A 188 37.89 -6.52 -8.38
CA PHE A 188 37.08 -5.57 -9.13
C PHE A 188 37.53 -4.14 -8.81
N PRO A 189 37.97 -3.35 -9.82
CA PRO A 189 38.74 -2.13 -9.56
C PRO A 189 37.89 -0.88 -9.32
N ASN A 190 36.60 -0.85 -9.74
CA ASN A 190 35.79 0.37 -9.75
C ASN A 190 34.47 0.24 -9.00
N PRO A 191 34.35 0.82 -7.79
CA PRO A 191 33.11 0.76 -7.03
C PRO A 191 32.02 1.78 -7.46
N GLY A 192 32.29 2.60 -8.50
CA GLY A 192 31.47 3.73 -8.91
C GLY A 192 31.73 5.01 -8.12
N ASN A 193 31.70 6.15 -8.81
CA ASN A 193 32.02 7.45 -8.23
C ASN A 193 30.91 8.52 -8.40
N TYR A 194 29.94 8.26 -9.26
CA TYR A 194 28.88 9.22 -9.52
C TYR A 194 27.99 9.45 -8.30
N ALA A 195 27.68 10.71 -8.04
CA ALA A 195 26.60 11.16 -7.17
C ALA A 195 25.92 12.37 -7.82
N GLN A 196 24.62 12.51 -7.65
CA GLN A 196 23.87 13.61 -8.28
C GLN A 196 24.27 14.97 -7.71
N ASP A 197 24.32 15.07 -6.37
CA ASP A 197 24.90 16.19 -5.64
C ASP A 197 25.80 15.66 -4.52
N PRO A 198 27.13 15.64 -4.73
CA PRO A 198 28.06 15.18 -3.68
C PRO A 198 28.06 15.99 -2.40
N ALA A 199 27.50 17.21 -2.44
CA ALA A 199 27.46 18.13 -1.30
C ALA A 199 26.16 18.07 -0.49
N ASP A 200 25.18 17.27 -0.89
CA ASP A 200 23.91 17.12 -0.19
C ASP A 200 24.10 16.67 1.27
N PRO A 201 23.76 17.54 2.26
CA PRO A 201 23.96 17.24 3.68
C PRO A 201 23.01 16.15 4.22
N ASN A 202 21.90 15.91 3.53
CA ASN A 202 20.91 14.88 3.91
C ASN A 202 21.34 13.46 3.48
N GLY A 203 22.33 13.38 2.59
CA GLY A 203 22.84 12.11 2.11
C GLY A 203 21.93 11.40 1.09
N TYR A 204 20.90 12.07 0.57
CA TYR A 204 20.01 11.54 -0.45
C TYR A 204 20.61 11.72 -1.86
N LEU A 205 20.88 12.95 -2.27
CA LEU A 205 21.48 13.25 -3.57
C LEU A 205 22.99 12.93 -3.64
N SER A 206 23.68 12.82 -2.50
CA SER A 206 25.08 12.39 -2.43
C SER A 206 25.25 10.85 -2.46
N HIS A 207 24.15 10.11 -2.55
CA HIS A 207 24.14 8.68 -2.79
C HIS A 207 24.88 8.33 -4.10
N LYS A 208 25.65 7.23 -4.06
CA LYS A 208 26.35 6.68 -5.23
C LYS A 208 25.67 5.37 -5.64
N PRO A 209 25.05 5.27 -6.82
CA PRO A 209 24.45 4.01 -7.29
C PRO A 209 25.45 2.85 -7.37
N GLY A 210 26.73 3.16 -7.62
CA GLY A 210 27.80 2.17 -7.53
C GLY A 210 27.89 1.25 -8.73
N VAL A 211 27.87 -0.07 -8.49
CA VAL A 211 27.83 -1.09 -9.55
C VAL A 211 26.38 -1.42 -9.83
N VAL A 212 25.90 -1.15 -11.06
CA VAL A 212 24.47 -1.01 -11.34
C VAL A 212 23.84 -2.16 -12.14
N TRP A 213 24.64 -2.96 -12.85
CA TRP A 213 24.14 -4.18 -13.49
C TRP A 213 25.25 -5.20 -13.73
N VAL A 214 24.85 -6.49 -13.76
CA VAL A 214 25.70 -7.64 -14.06
C VAL A 214 25.02 -8.52 -15.08
N THR A 215 25.71 -8.86 -16.18
CA THR A 215 25.20 -9.80 -17.19
C THR A 215 26.25 -10.83 -17.60
N TYR A 216 25.83 -12.08 -17.81
CA TYR A 216 26.68 -13.21 -18.15
C TYR A 216 26.61 -13.54 -19.65
N ASP A 217 27.76 -13.96 -20.22
CA ASP A 217 27.76 -14.63 -21.51
C ASP A 217 27.78 -16.16 -21.31
N PRO A 218 26.63 -16.83 -21.34
CA PRO A 218 26.56 -18.26 -21.08
C PRO A 218 27.34 -19.12 -22.08
N ARG A 219 27.65 -18.58 -23.26
CA ARG A 219 28.43 -19.28 -24.30
C ARG A 219 29.89 -19.48 -23.91
N SER A 220 30.39 -18.73 -22.93
CA SER A 220 31.78 -18.79 -22.45
C SER A 220 32.09 -19.96 -21.55
N SER A 221 31.10 -20.77 -21.20
CA SER A 221 31.24 -21.96 -20.35
C SER A 221 30.17 -23.01 -20.68
N THR A 222 30.19 -24.14 -19.97
CA THR A 222 29.21 -25.23 -20.12
C THR A 222 28.35 -25.35 -18.85
N LYS A 223 27.13 -25.89 -18.98
CA LYS A 223 26.25 -26.20 -17.84
C LYS A 223 27.00 -26.96 -16.74
N GLY A 224 26.84 -26.51 -15.49
CA GLY A 224 27.51 -27.03 -14.30
C GLY A 224 28.88 -26.42 -14.02
N THR A 225 29.40 -25.52 -14.90
CA THR A 225 30.64 -24.79 -14.72
C THR A 225 30.39 -23.29 -14.78
N ALA A 226 30.90 -22.53 -13.79
CA ALA A 226 30.69 -21.09 -13.73
C ALA A 226 31.07 -20.37 -15.01
N THR A 227 30.25 -19.42 -15.40
CA THR A 227 30.40 -18.60 -16.61
C THR A 227 31.70 -17.79 -16.54
N LYS A 228 32.52 -17.86 -17.57
CA LYS A 228 33.82 -17.20 -17.60
C LYS A 228 33.77 -15.74 -18.02
N THR A 229 32.89 -15.40 -18.98
CA THR A 229 32.76 -14.03 -19.48
C THR A 229 31.54 -13.36 -18.82
N ILE A 230 31.81 -12.28 -18.08
CA ILE A 230 30.81 -11.50 -17.37
C ILE A 230 31.05 -10.03 -17.67
N TYR A 231 29.98 -9.27 -17.91
CA TYR A 231 30.02 -7.83 -18.09
C TYR A 231 29.36 -7.16 -16.88
N VAL A 232 29.93 -6.01 -16.48
CA VAL A 232 29.47 -5.23 -15.30
C VAL A 232 29.41 -3.77 -15.66
N GLY A 233 28.27 -3.13 -15.40
CA GLY A 233 28.08 -1.69 -15.54
C GLY A 233 28.28 -0.96 -14.22
N VAL A 234 28.89 0.21 -14.29
CA VAL A 234 29.26 1.03 -13.15
C VAL A 234 28.76 2.45 -13.35
N ALA A 235 28.22 3.07 -12.28
CA ALA A 235 27.88 4.48 -12.27
C ALA A 235 29.14 5.35 -12.16
N ASP A 236 29.85 5.45 -13.29
CA ASP A 236 31.06 6.23 -13.51
C ASP A 236 31.03 6.68 -14.99
N LYS A 237 31.07 8.00 -15.23
CA LYS A 237 30.94 8.56 -16.57
C LYS A 237 32.17 8.28 -17.49
N GLU A 238 33.31 7.94 -16.89
CA GLU A 238 34.55 7.69 -17.63
C GLU A 238 34.89 6.21 -17.79
N ASN A 239 34.46 5.40 -16.80
CA ASN A 239 34.81 3.99 -16.69
C ASN A 239 33.56 3.14 -16.48
N THR A 240 32.70 3.12 -17.51
CA THR A 240 31.32 2.67 -17.42
C THR A 240 31.13 1.15 -17.43
N VAL A 241 31.95 0.40 -18.22
CA VAL A 241 31.74 -1.05 -18.40
C VAL A 241 33.03 -1.83 -18.22
N TYR A 242 32.96 -2.89 -17.44
CA TYR A 242 34.04 -3.84 -17.17
C TYR A 242 33.68 -5.23 -17.66
N ARG A 243 34.71 -6.03 -17.93
CA ARG A 243 34.59 -7.43 -18.35
C ARG A 243 35.60 -8.30 -17.61
N THR A 244 35.17 -9.50 -17.23
CA THR A 244 36.06 -10.65 -16.95
C THR A 244 35.95 -11.69 -18.07
N THR A 245 37.01 -12.50 -18.29
CA THR A 245 36.99 -13.70 -19.15
C THR A 245 37.48 -14.95 -18.43
N ASP A 246 37.67 -14.84 -17.11
CA ASP A 246 38.22 -15.90 -16.24
C ASP A 246 37.34 -16.17 -15.03
N GLY A 247 36.04 -15.85 -15.10
CA GLY A 247 35.07 -16.08 -14.04
C GLY A 247 35.21 -15.15 -12.85
N GLY A 248 35.76 -13.95 -13.06
CA GLY A 248 35.89 -12.91 -12.03
C GLY A 248 37.23 -12.92 -11.29
N ALA A 249 38.22 -13.69 -11.73
CA ALA A 249 39.55 -13.65 -11.14
C ALA A 249 40.27 -12.33 -11.49
N THR A 250 40.11 -11.87 -12.73
CA THR A 250 40.61 -10.55 -13.19
C THR A 250 39.49 -9.76 -13.90
N TRP A 251 39.59 -8.44 -13.84
CA TRP A 251 38.64 -7.53 -14.48
C TRP A 251 39.38 -6.45 -15.26
N SER A 252 38.88 -6.15 -16.45
CA SER A 252 39.39 -5.10 -17.29
C SER A 252 38.27 -4.19 -17.79
N ARG A 253 38.56 -2.90 -17.90
CA ARG A 253 37.72 -1.92 -18.60
C ARG A 253 37.61 -2.31 -20.08
N LEU A 254 36.41 -2.24 -20.68
CA LEU A 254 36.26 -2.46 -22.10
C LEU A 254 36.95 -1.32 -22.87
N ALA A 255 37.85 -1.68 -23.78
CA ALA A 255 38.56 -0.71 -24.60
C ALA A 255 37.58 0.03 -25.54
N GLY A 256 37.77 1.34 -25.71
CA GLY A 256 36.98 2.18 -26.61
C GLY A 256 35.52 2.38 -26.16
N GLN A 257 35.15 2.03 -24.91
CA GLN A 257 33.80 2.25 -24.41
C GLN A 257 33.39 3.72 -24.39
N PRO A 258 32.11 4.04 -24.54
CA PRO A 258 31.63 5.40 -24.44
C PRO A 258 31.96 6.03 -23.09
N THR A 259 32.17 7.34 -23.10
CA THR A 259 32.43 8.17 -21.89
C THR A 259 31.49 9.36 -21.86
N GLY A 260 31.42 10.05 -20.73
CA GLY A 260 30.57 11.22 -20.50
C GLY A 260 29.18 10.93 -19.96
N TYR A 261 28.70 9.68 -20.03
CA TYR A 261 27.40 9.24 -19.60
C TYR A 261 27.47 7.98 -18.72
N LEU A 262 26.45 7.78 -17.88
CA LEU A 262 26.31 6.61 -17.02
C LEU A 262 25.73 5.42 -17.79
N ALA A 263 26.22 4.22 -17.51
CA ALA A 263 25.70 2.97 -18.06
C ALA A 263 24.40 2.56 -17.36
N HIS A 264 23.25 3.04 -17.84
CA HIS A 264 21.96 2.73 -17.22
C HIS A 264 21.58 1.26 -17.31
N LYS A 265 21.65 0.68 -18.51
CA LYS A 265 21.26 -0.73 -18.71
C LYS A 265 22.14 -1.39 -19.76
N GLY A 266 22.60 -2.60 -19.47
CA GLY A 266 23.36 -3.43 -20.40
C GLY A 266 22.67 -4.76 -20.65
N VAL A 267 22.35 -5.07 -21.91
CA VAL A 267 21.63 -6.30 -22.29
C VAL A 267 22.42 -7.05 -23.37
N LEU A 268 22.68 -8.35 -23.12
CA LEU A 268 23.45 -9.20 -24.03
C LEU A 268 22.54 -9.99 -24.96
N ASP A 269 22.68 -9.76 -26.27
CA ASP A 269 22.18 -10.64 -27.32
C ASP A 269 23.23 -11.72 -27.62
N THR A 270 22.96 -12.91 -27.08
CA THR A 270 23.86 -14.05 -27.22
C THR A 270 23.83 -14.68 -28.61
N VAL A 271 22.83 -14.42 -29.43
CA VAL A 271 22.70 -14.96 -30.77
C VAL A 271 23.56 -14.16 -31.74
N ASN A 272 23.41 -12.83 -31.75
CA ASN A 272 24.18 -11.95 -32.65
C ASN A 272 25.53 -11.55 -32.05
N GLY A 273 25.79 -11.83 -30.78
CA GLY A 273 27.05 -11.50 -30.10
C GLY A 273 27.21 -9.99 -29.83
N TYR A 274 26.13 -9.32 -29.46
CA TYR A 274 26.12 -7.90 -29.14
C TYR A 274 25.78 -7.63 -27.69
N LEU A 275 26.53 -6.77 -27.02
CA LEU A 275 26.11 -6.12 -25.78
C LEU A 275 25.56 -4.74 -26.16
N TYR A 276 24.25 -4.55 -25.92
CA TYR A 276 23.59 -3.26 -26.05
C TYR A 276 23.69 -2.50 -24.74
N LEU A 277 23.87 -1.17 -24.83
CA LEU A 277 24.03 -0.28 -23.68
C LEU A 277 23.17 0.96 -23.88
N ALA A 278 22.29 1.26 -22.93
CA ALA A 278 21.60 2.52 -22.80
C ALA A 278 22.34 3.41 -21.79
N THR A 279 22.51 4.70 -22.11
CA THR A 279 23.21 5.64 -21.24
C THR A 279 22.42 6.92 -21.00
N SER A 280 22.68 7.57 -19.86
CA SER A 280 22.17 8.89 -19.52
C SER A 280 23.18 9.69 -18.69
N ASP A 281 23.00 10.99 -18.62
CA ASP A 281 23.88 11.91 -17.89
C ASP A 281 23.62 11.89 -16.36
N THR A 282 22.51 11.35 -15.90
CA THR A 282 22.15 11.20 -14.48
C THR A 282 21.71 9.78 -14.15
N GLY A 283 21.54 9.48 -12.84
CA GLY A 283 21.05 8.17 -12.38
C GLY A 283 19.54 8.00 -12.45
N GLY A 284 18.77 9.06 -12.67
CA GLY A 284 17.30 9.01 -12.59
C GLY A 284 16.76 8.74 -11.17
N PRO A 285 15.45 8.58 -11.02
CA PRO A 285 14.42 8.46 -12.07
C PRO A 285 13.80 9.79 -12.52
N TYR A 286 14.06 10.91 -11.83
CA TYR A 286 13.34 12.18 -12.03
C TYR A 286 14.02 13.11 -13.03
N ASP A 287 15.29 12.90 -13.31
CA ASP A 287 16.19 13.78 -14.03
C ASP A 287 16.97 13.03 -15.09
N GLY A 288 17.61 13.76 -15.96
CA GLY A 288 18.37 13.36 -17.12
C GLY A 288 18.08 14.30 -18.27
N ALA A 289 19.01 14.48 -19.19
CA ALA A 289 18.83 15.33 -20.34
C ALA A 289 19.49 14.80 -21.61
N LYS A 290 20.57 14.05 -21.48
CA LYS A 290 21.40 13.58 -22.59
C LYS A 290 21.81 12.12 -22.40
N GLY A 291 21.93 11.40 -23.50
CA GLY A 291 22.46 10.05 -23.49
C GLY A 291 22.52 9.42 -24.89
N ASP A 292 23.01 8.21 -24.93
CA ASP A 292 23.20 7.46 -26.17
C ASP A 292 22.85 6.00 -26.02
N VAL A 293 22.60 5.34 -27.15
CA VAL A 293 22.49 3.89 -27.25
C VAL A 293 23.67 3.35 -28.01
N TRP A 294 24.34 2.34 -27.47
CA TRP A 294 25.54 1.75 -28.02
C TRP A 294 25.40 0.26 -28.23
N ARG A 295 26.11 -0.26 -29.19
CA ARG A 295 26.27 -1.68 -29.48
C ARG A 295 27.74 -2.06 -29.46
N TYR A 296 28.10 -3.03 -28.60
CA TYR A 296 29.43 -3.60 -28.51
C TYR A 296 29.45 -4.99 -29.15
N ALA A 297 30.26 -5.19 -30.22
CA ALA A 297 30.46 -6.49 -30.86
C ALA A 297 31.44 -7.33 -30.01
N THR A 298 30.92 -8.38 -29.33
CA THR A 298 31.74 -9.17 -28.37
C THR A 298 32.91 -9.91 -29.01
N ALA A 299 32.80 -10.28 -30.30
CA ALA A 299 33.81 -10.98 -31.05
C ALA A 299 34.98 -10.07 -31.48
N THR A 300 34.74 -8.82 -31.89
CA THR A 300 35.72 -7.89 -32.42
C THR A 300 36.16 -6.84 -31.40
N GLY A 301 35.38 -6.61 -30.34
CA GLY A 301 35.66 -5.56 -29.38
C GLY A 301 35.31 -4.15 -29.88
N THR A 302 34.44 -4.01 -30.89
CA THR A 302 34.14 -2.74 -31.54
C THR A 302 32.82 -2.16 -30.97
N TRP A 303 32.86 -0.88 -30.59
CA TRP A 303 31.70 -0.09 -30.22
C TRP A 303 31.13 0.62 -31.45
N THR A 304 29.81 0.64 -31.56
CA THR A 304 29.04 1.39 -32.55
C THR A 304 27.95 2.17 -31.86
N GLN A 305 27.89 3.48 -32.03
CA GLN A 305 26.75 4.29 -31.61
C GLN A 305 25.56 3.98 -32.51
N ILE A 306 24.45 3.65 -31.90
CA ILE A 306 23.18 3.28 -32.59
C ILE A 306 22.00 4.10 -32.07
N SER A 307 22.26 5.25 -31.46
CA SER A 307 21.23 6.10 -30.82
C SER A 307 20.16 6.48 -31.85
N PRO A 308 18.86 6.29 -31.53
CA PRO A 308 17.77 6.81 -32.38
C PRO A 308 17.82 8.35 -32.51
N VAL A 309 18.18 9.03 -31.42
CA VAL A 309 18.52 10.44 -31.34
C VAL A 309 19.85 10.53 -30.57
N PRO A 310 20.95 10.88 -31.22
CA PRO A 310 22.25 10.93 -30.55
C PRO A 310 22.37 12.13 -29.61
N SER A 311 23.17 12.01 -28.55
CA SER A 311 23.40 13.07 -27.54
C SER A 311 23.92 14.38 -28.11
N SER A 312 24.53 14.33 -29.31
CA SER A 312 24.97 15.51 -30.07
C SER A 312 23.81 16.27 -30.75
N SER A 313 22.62 15.66 -30.84
CA SER A 313 21.43 16.32 -31.40
C SER A 313 20.86 17.36 -30.41
N ALA A 314 20.31 18.42 -30.97
CA ALA A 314 19.52 19.37 -30.21
C ALA A 314 18.16 18.79 -29.75
N ASP A 315 17.71 17.69 -30.39
CA ASP A 315 16.46 17.02 -30.07
C ASP A 315 16.58 16.01 -28.92
N ASP A 316 17.81 15.70 -28.45
CA ASP A 316 18.00 14.88 -27.26
C ASP A 316 17.88 15.73 -26.00
N HIS A 317 16.78 15.52 -25.25
CA HIS A 317 16.46 16.18 -23.98
C HIS A 317 16.12 15.18 -22.87
N PHE A 318 16.47 13.89 -23.02
CA PHE A 318 15.87 12.84 -22.20
C PHE A 318 16.82 11.73 -21.75
N GLY A 319 17.96 11.47 -22.41
CA GLY A 319 18.76 10.28 -22.13
C GLY A 319 18.01 8.96 -22.38
N TYR A 320 18.65 7.83 -22.14
CA TYR A 320 18.07 6.50 -22.36
C TYR A 320 18.22 5.62 -21.11
N SER A 321 17.12 4.91 -20.73
CA SER A 321 17.10 4.03 -19.56
C SER A 321 16.57 2.62 -19.86
N GLY A 322 15.29 2.45 -20.14
CA GLY A 322 14.70 1.15 -20.44
C GLY A 322 15.29 0.55 -21.73
N LEU A 323 15.80 -0.67 -21.67
CA LEU A 323 16.41 -1.36 -22.81
C LEU A 323 16.11 -2.85 -22.75
N THR A 324 15.57 -3.41 -23.83
CA THR A 324 15.24 -4.84 -23.94
C THR A 324 15.52 -5.39 -25.33
N ILE A 325 15.64 -6.71 -25.43
CA ILE A 325 15.78 -7.44 -26.71
C ILE A 325 14.66 -8.44 -26.88
N ASP A 326 14.22 -8.66 -28.11
CA ASP A 326 13.31 -9.75 -28.44
C ASP A 326 14.08 -11.06 -28.64
N ARG A 327 14.04 -11.96 -27.67
CA ARG A 327 14.79 -13.24 -27.73
C ARG A 327 14.23 -14.23 -28.76
N GLN A 328 13.00 -14.02 -29.23
CA GLN A 328 12.37 -14.83 -30.30
C GLN A 328 12.76 -14.32 -31.71
N ASN A 329 13.15 -13.04 -31.82
CA ASN A 329 13.57 -12.40 -33.06
C ASN A 329 14.90 -11.64 -32.83
N PRO A 330 16.03 -12.34 -32.80
CA PRO A 330 17.33 -11.73 -32.54
C PRO A 330 17.64 -10.56 -33.48
N GLY A 331 18.18 -9.47 -32.90
CA GLY A 331 18.37 -8.20 -33.60
C GLY A 331 17.20 -7.21 -33.45
N THR A 332 16.07 -7.65 -32.89
CA THR A 332 15.00 -6.76 -32.46
C THR A 332 15.29 -6.23 -31.06
N ILE A 333 15.34 -4.92 -30.93
CA ILE A 333 15.60 -4.22 -29.67
C ILE A 333 14.62 -3.06 -29.47
N MET A 334 14.36 -2.72 -28.21
CA MET A 334 13.60 -1.52 -27.85
C MET A 334 14.34 -0.75 -26.78
N VAL A 335 14.23 0.58 -26.85
CA VAL A 335 14.77 1.48 -25.83
C VAL A 335 13.74 2.57 -25.48
N ALA A 336 13.70 2.95 -24.21
CA ALA A 336 12.88 4.04 -23.70
C ALA A 336 13.73 5.26 -23.39
N THR A 337 13.16 6.45 -23.58
CA THR A 337 13.72 7.68 -22.98
C THR A 337 13.64 7.60 -21.46
N GLN A 338 14.67 8.09 -20.77
CA GLN A 338 14.70 8.10 -19.30
C GLN A 338 13.67 9.06 -18.75
N ILE A 339 13.75 10.31 -19.14
CA ILE A 339 12.71 11.30 -18.90
C ILE A 339 12.31 11.93 -20.22
N SER A 340 11.02 12.01 -20.44
CA SER A 340 10.43 12.84 -21.50
C SER A 340 9.06 13.24 -20.97
N TRP A 341 9.07 14.18 -20.01
CA TRP A 341 7.84 14.64 -19.36
C TRP A 341 6.90 15.28 -20.37
N TRP A 342 7.44 15.97 -21.34
CA TRP A 342 6.66 16.65 -22.37
C TRP A 342 7.12 16.28 -23.77
N PRO A 343 6.19 15.99 -24.71
CA PRO A 343 4.76 15.80 -24.48
C PRO A 343 4.44 14.45 -23.85
N ASP A 344 5.34 13.43 -23.95
CA ASP A 344 5.19 12.07 -23.41
C ASP A 344 6.48 11.26 -23.60
N VAL A 345 6.65 10.16 -22.87
CA VAL A 345 7.76 9.23 -23.06
C VAL A 345 7.84 8.71 -24.51
N ILE A 346 9.04 8.39 -24.95
CA ILE A 346 9.28 7.88 -26.30
C ILE A 346 9.89 6.48 -26.21
N PHE A 347 9.22 5.50 -26.81
CA PHE A 347 9.84 4.22 -27.10
C PHE A 347 10.35 4.21 -28.55
N PHE A 348 11.51 3.64 -28.72
CA PHE A 348 12.10 3.37 -30.04
C PHE A 348 12.23 1.86 -30.21
N ARG A 349 11.94 1.38 -31.45
CA ARG A 349 12.04 -0.01 -31.83
C ARG A 349 12.86 -0.16 -33.09
N SER A 350 13.83 -1.08 -33.07
CA SER A 350 14.62 -1.51 -34.18
C SER A 350 14.44 -3.01 -34.38
N THR A 351 14.44 -3.45 -35.65
CA THR A 351 14.42 -4.87 -36.04
C THR A 351 15.71 -5.31 -36.77
N ASP A 352 16.72 -4.43 -36.81
CA ASP A 352 17.97 -4.61 -37.53
C ASP A 352 19.22 -4.28 -36.67
N SER A 353 19.15 -4.64 -35.37
CA SER A 353 20.23 -4.44 -34.39
C SER A 353 20.64 -2.97 -34.21
N GLY A 354 19.69 -2.05 -34.34
CA GLY A 354 19.87 -0.62 -34.11
C GLY A 354 20.39 0.13 -35.35
N ALA A 355 20.37 -0.48 -36.54
CA ALA A 355 20.76 0.23 -37.76
C ALA A 355 19.69 1.25 -38.16
N THR A 356 18.41 0.92 -37.98
CA THR A 356 17.29 1.84 -38.20
C THR A 356 16.30 1.76 -37.03
N TRP A 357 15.57 2.84 -36.81
CA TRP A 357 14.62 2.95 -35.69
C TRP A 357 13.28 3.52 -36.13
N THR A 358 12.22 3.07 -35.47
CA THR A 358 10.88 3.65 -35.51
C THR A 358 10.48 4.15 -34.11
N ARG A 359 9.73 5.24 -34.07
CA ARG A 359 9.23 5.82 -32.79
C ARG A 359 7.83 5.34 -32.48
N VAL A 360 7.47 5.28 -31.21
CA VAL A 360 6.13 4.92 -30.75
C VAL A 360 5.07 5.96 -31.18
N TRP A 361 5.49 7.22 -31.34
CA TRP A 361 4.71 8.30 -31.89
C TRP A 361 5.60 9.27 -32.68
N ASP A 362 5.06 9.92 -33.70
CA ASP A 362 5.77 10.87 -34.55
C ASP A 362 4.99 12.20 -34.66
N TRP A 363 5.71 13.31 -34.81
CA TRP A 363 5.10 14.59 -35.21
C TRP A 363 4.54 14.48 -36.63
N THR A 364 3.30 14.93 -36.84
CA THR A 364 2.73 15.10 -38.19
C THR A 364 2.79 16.56 -38.61
N SER A 365 2.20 17.44 -37.83
CA SER A 365 2.33 18.88 -37.91
C SER A 365 2.06 19.44 -36.55
N TYR A 366 3.02 20.17 -35.95
CA TYR A 366 2.83 20.72 -34.59
C TYR A 366 1.51 21.48 -34.48
N PRO A 367 0.71 21.23 -33.43
CA PRO A 367 0.99 20.39 -32.28
C PRO A 367 0.51 18.92 -32.38
N ASN A 368 0.22 18.39 -33.56
CA ASN A 368 -0.37 17.08 -33.75
C ASN A 368 0.66 15.96 -33.83
N ARG A 369 0.31 14.80 -33.31
CA ARG A 369 1.11 13.57 -33.32
C ARG A 369 0.34 12.41 -33.96
N SER A 370 1.04 11.48 -34.58
CA SER A 370 0.54 10.16 -34.96
C SER A 370 1.06 9.10 -34.00
N PHE A 371 0.23 8.12 -33.69
CA PHE A 371 0.51 7.09 -32.69
C PHE A 371 0.50 5.69 -33.29
N ARG A 372 1.52 4.88 -32.97
CA ARG A 372 1.55 3.43 -33.28
C ARG A 372 0.85 2.60 -32.20
N TYR A 373 0.25 3.24 -31.22
CA TYR A 373 -0.44 2.60 -30.12
C TYR A 373 -1.81 3.25 -29.86
N LYS A 374 -2.61 2.53 -29.09
CA LYS A 374 -3.79 3.05 -28.42
C LYS A 374 -3.78 2.61 -26.95
N MET A 375 -4.25 3.46 -26.06
CA MET A 375 -4.40 3.17 -24.65
C MET A 375 -5.82 2.65 -24.35
N ASP A 376 -5.92 1.56 -23.60
CA ASP A 376 -7.18 1.05 -23.04
C ASP A 376 -7.03 0.95 -21.52
N ILE A 377 -7.46 1.99 -20.82
CA ILE A 377 -7.40 2.10 -19.36
C ILE A 377 -8.75 1.82 -18.68
N THR A 378 -9.63 1.07 -19.33
CA THR A 378 -10.97 0.77 -18.80
C THR A 378 -10.93 0.15 -17.40
N GLU A 379 -9.89 -0.64 -17.07
CA GLU A 379 -9.71 -1.25 -15.76
C GLU A 379 -9.15 -0.28 -14.70
N ASN A 380 -8.47 0.81 -15.12
CA ASN A 380 -7.85 1.81 -14.24
C ASN A 380 -8.13 3.24 -14.75
N PRO A 381 -9.39 3.69 -14.74
CA PRO A 381 -9.78 4.94 -15.39
C PRO A 381 -9.17 6.20 -14.73
N TRP A 382 -8.75 6.14 -13.48
CA TRP A 382 -8.09 7.21 -12.77
C TRP A 382 -6.72 7.61 -13.37
N LEU A 383 -6.10 6.76 -14.21
CA LEU A 383 -4.82 7.04 -14.88
C LEU A 383 -4.87 8.20 -15.88
N THR A 384 -6.02 8.82 -16.08
CA THR A 384 -6.14 10.14 -16.72
C THR A 384 -5.69 11.26 -15.79
N PHE A 385 -5.56 11.02 -14.48
CA PHE A 385 -5.28 12.03 -13.44
C PHE A 385 -6.27 13.23 -13.48
N GLY A 386 -7.48 13.00 -14.02
CA GLY A 386 -8.46 14.06 -14.21
C GLY A 386 -8.07 15.11 -15.27
N GLY A 387 -6.99 14.87 -15.99
CA GLY A 387 -6.47 15.79 -17.00
C GLY A 387 -7.28 15.76 -18.30
N ASN A 388 -7.35 16.91 -18.97
CA ASN A 388 -7.83 17.05 -20.33
C ASN A 388 -6.90 18.00 -21.10
N PRO A 389 -5.65 17.59 -21.32
CA PRO A 389 -4.65 18.45 -21.93
C PRO A 389 -4.99 18.73 -23.40
N GLN A 390 -4.46 19.85 -23.88
CA GLN A 390 -4.52 20.17 -25.29
C GLN A 390 -3.30 19.60 -26.02
N PRO A 391 -3.42 19.28 -27.31
CA PRO A 391 -2.27 18.85 -28.10
C PRO A 391 -1.07 19.79 -27.91
N PRO A 392 0.15 19.26 -27.81
CA PRO A 392 0.55 17.90 -28.17
C PRO A 392 0.41 16.86 -27.05
N GLU A 393 0.06 17.23 -25.84
CA GLU A 393 -0.16 16.26 -24.77
C GLU A 393 -1.46 15.47 -24.99
N VAL A 394 -1.50 14.27 -24.44
CA VAL A 394 -2.68 13.39 -24.46
C VAL A 394 -2.88 12.79 -23.06
N THR A 395 -4.10 12.37 -22.75
CA THR A 395 -4.38 11.61 -21.54
C THR A 395 -5.14 10.32 -21.88
N PRO A 396 -4.79 9.17 -21.27
CA PRO A 396 -3.64 8.97 -20.38
C PRO A 396 -2.31 9.14 -21.13
N LYS A 397 -1.26 9.54 -20.40
CA LYS A 397 0.12 9.52 -20.92
C LYS A 397 0.59 8.08 -21.09
N LEU A 398 1.49 7.87 -22.06
CA LEU A 398 2.21 6.61 -22.21
C LEU A 398 3.07 6.30 -20.98
N GLY A 399 3.62 7.34 -20.34
CA GLY A 399 4.26 7.24 -19.04
C GLY A 399 5.36 8.27 -18.79
N TRP A 400 6.01 8.09 -17.65
CA TRP A 400 7.19 8.82 -17.19
C TRP A 400 8.01 7.91 -16.28
N MET A 401 9.29 8.22 -16.05
CA MET A 401 10.18 7.38 -15.24
C MET A 401 10.21 5.93 -15.76
N THR A 402 10.35 5.75 -17.08
CA THR A 402 10.26 4.41 -17.71
C THR A 402 11.64 3.77 -17.74
N GLU A 403 12.08 3.24 -16.59
CA GLU A 403 13.37 2.59 -16.44
C GLU A 403 13.30 1.07 -16.64
N SER A 404 12.11 0.48 -16.52
CA SER A 404 11.85 -0.93 -16.81
C SER A 404 11.01 -1.07 -18.07
N LEU A 405 11.58 -1.74 -19.07
CA LEU A 405 10.95 -2.06 -20.35
C LEU A 405 11.39 -3.47 -20.75
N GLU A 406 10.45 -4.43 -20.85
CA GLU A 406 10.80 -5.83 -21.10
C GLU A 406 9.85 -6.51 -22.11
N ILE A 407 10.41 -7.12 -23.14
CA ILE A 407 9.69 -8.04 -24.03
C ILE A 407 9.76 -9.44 -23.43
N ASP A 408 8.62 -10.16 -23.40
CA ASP A 408 8.55 -11.54 -22.92
C ASP A 408 9.53 -12.43 -23.73
N PRO A 409 10.47 -13.14 -23.07
CA PRO A 409 11.42 -13.98 -23.77
C PRO A 409 10.80 -15.15 -24.55
N PHE A 410 9.51 -15.44 -24.34
CA PHE A 410 8.76 -16.51 -24.98
C PHE A 410 7.64 -16.04 -25.92
N ASP A 411 7.39 -14.71 -25.98
CA ASP A 411 6.32 -14.15 -26.81
C ASP A 411 6.62 -12.72 -27.22
N SER A 412 7.01 -12.53 -28.48
CA SER A 412 7.32 -11.22 -29.07
C SER A 412 6.12 -10.25 -29.10
N ASN A 413 4.90 -10.73 -28.88
CA ASN A 413 3.72 -9.88 -28.78
C ASN A 413 3.54 -9.29 -27.38
N ARG A 414 4.13 -9.91 -26.35
CA ARG A 414 3.98 -9.46 -24.98
C ARG A 414 5.14 -8.57 -24.57
N MET A 415 4.81 -7.38 -24.11
CA MET A 415 5.75 -6.43 -23.52
C MET A 415 5.13 -5.84 -22.26
N MET A 416 5.94 -5.61 -21.23
CA MET A 416 5.57 -4.87 -20.04
C MET A 416 6.56 -3.74 -19.77
N TYR A 417 6.10 -2.64 -19.19
CA TYR A 417 6.97 -1.56 -18.71
C TYR A 417 6.41 -0.92 -17.44
N GLY A 418 7.32 -0.51 -16.57
CA GLY A 418 7.03 0.22 -15.34
C GLY A 418 7.07 1.71 -15.55
N THR A 419 6.24 2.44 -14.83
CA THR A 419 6.18 3.90 -14.81
C THR A 419 6.13 4.42 -13.38
N GLY A 420 6.13 5.73 -13.18
CA GLY A 420 5.91 6.36 -11.88
C GLY A 420 4.50 6.18 -11.30
N ALA A 421 3.57 5.57 -12.04
CA ALA A 421 2.19 5.39 -11.58
C ALA A 421 1.68 3.94 -11.62
N THR A 422 2.27 3.08 -12.48
CA THR A 422 1.72 1.74 -12.70
C THR A 422 2.62 0.88 -13.58
N ILE A 423 2.23 -0.38 -13.78
CA ILE A 423 2.72 -1.23 -14.87
C ILE A 423 1.73 -1.16 -16.04
N TYR A 424 2.24 -0.84 -17.21
CA TYR A 424 1.54 -1.02 -18.47
C TYR A 424 2.09 -2.21 -19.25
N GLY A 425 1.32 -2.73 -20.19
CA GLY A 425 1.78 -3.76 -21.09
C GLY A 425 0.90 -3.94 -22.31
N THR A 426 1.34 -4.82 -23.22
CA THR A 426 0.62 -5.19 -24.42
C THR A 426 0.74 -6.69 -24.69
N GLU A 427 -0.21 -7.28 -25.40
CA GLU A 427 -0.20 -8.65 -25.90
C GLU A 427 -0.23 -8.71 -27.44
N ASN A 428 0.00 -7.58 -28.14
CA ASN A 428 0.00 -7.50 -29.60
C ASN A 428 1.06 -6.53 -30.15
N LEU A 429 2.25 -6.49 -29.51
CA LEU A 429 3.37 -5.59 -29.84
C LEU A 429 3.75 -5.61 -31.33
N LYS A 430 3.67 -6.77 -31.99
CA LYS A 430 4.02 -6.92 -33.42
C LYS A 430 3.14 -6.08 -34.36
N GLN A 431 2.02 -5.55 -33.90
CA GLN A 431 1.25 -4.56 -34.66
C GLN A 431 2.03 -3.27 -34.88
N TRP A 432 3.10 -2.99 -34.08
CA TRP A 432 4.02 -1.89 -34.32
C TRP A 432 4.70 -1.98 -35.69
N ASP A 433 5.06 -3.19 -36.12
CA ASP A 433 5.82 -3.43 -37.37
C ASP A 433 4.89 -3.52 -38.60
N VAL A 434 3.56 -3.47 -38.42
CA VAL A 434 2.58 -3.49 -39.51
C VAL A 434 2.30 -2.05 -39.99
N SER A 435 2.36 -1.84 -41.30
CA SER A 435 2.06 -0.52 -41.89
C SER A 435 0.65 -0.06 -41.53
N GLY A 436 0.53 1.09 -40.86
CA GLY A 436 -0.75 1.60 -40.34
C GLY A 436 -1.31 0.80 -39.15
N GLY A 437 -0.59 -0.19 -38.63
CA GLY A 437 -0.98 -0.96 -37.45
C GLY A 437 -0.85 -0.16 -36.17
N GLN A 438 -1.65 -0.51 -35.17
CA GLN A 438 -1.55 0.01 -33.79
C GLN A 438 -1.62 -1.14 -32.81
N PHE A 439 -0.71 -1.17 -31.85
CA PHE A 439 -0.81 -2.10 -30.72
C PHE A 439 -1.59 -1.47 -29.56
N THR A 440 -2.18 -2.31 -28.70
CA THR A 440 -2.98 -1.85 -27.57
C THR A 440 -2.17 -1.95 -26.29
N ILE A 441 -2.08 -0.86 -25.54
CA ILE A 441 -1.46 -0.79 -24.21
C ILE A 441 -2.57 -0.78 -23.17
N LYS A 442 -2.39 -1.58 -22.11
CA LYS A 442 -3.31 -1.69 -20.98
C LYS A 442 -2.56 -1.61 -19.66
N PRO A 443 -3.18 -1.15 -18.58
CA PRO A 443 -2.66 -1.38 -17.23
C PRO A 443 -2.56 -2.88 -16.95
N MET A 444 -1.43 -3.29 -16.39
CA MET A 444 -1.18 -4.68 -15.96
C MET A 444 -0.78 -4.69 -14.48
N ALA A 445 -1.44 -3.86 -13.66
CA ALA A 445 -1.11 -3.65 -12.26
C ALA A 445 -2.09 -4.28 -11.27
N LYS A 446 -3.08 -5.04 -11.72
CA LYS A 446 -4.05 -5.69 -10.82
C LYS A 446 -3.36 -6.43 -9.68
N GLY A 447 -3.68 -6.05 -8.41
CA GLY A 447 -3.08 -6.62 -7.20
C GLY A 447 -1.69 -6.06 -6.85
N LEU A 448 -1.15 -5.14 -7.64
CA LEU A 448 0.02 -4.36 -7.26
C LEU A 448 -0.47 -3.03 -6.68
N GLU A 449 -0.18 -2.80 -5.41
CA GLU A 449 -0.50 -1.57 -4.70
C GLU A 449 0.82 -0.95 -4.24
N GLU A 450 1.03 0.31 -4.62
CA GLU A 450 2.24 1.01 -4.23
C GLU A 450 1.96 2.48 -3.95
N THR A 451 1.34 2.73 -2.79
CA THR A 451 1.07 4.09 -2.32
C THR A 451 1.57 4.29 -0.90
N ALA A 452 2.10 5.48 -0.62
CA ALA A 452 2.29 5.99 0.72
C ALA A 452 0.96 6.55 1.22
N VAL A 453 0.36 5.92 2.24
CA VAL A 453 -0.95 6.31 2.78
C VAL A 453 -0.75 7.26 3.94
N LEU A 454 -1.22 8.50 3.78
CA LEU A 454 -0.98 9.60 4.73
C LEU A 454 -2.14 9.79 5.70
N ASP A 455 -3.39 9.62 5.24
CA ASP A 455 -4.57 9.71 6.11
C ASP A 455 -5.73 8.87 5.59
N LEU A 456 -6.60 8.41 6.52
CA LEU A 456 -7.77 7.59 6.23
C LEU A 456 -8.95 8.00 7.11
N ILE A 457 -10.12 8.20 6.51
CA ILE A 457 -11.37 8.39 7.24
C ILE A 457 -12.43 7.38 6.77
N SER A 458 -13.20 6.86 7.71
CA SER A 458 -14.34 5.95 7.45
C SER A 458 -15.61 6.56 8.06
N PRO A 459 -16.39 7.33 7.28
CA PRO A 459 -17.60 7.98 7.80
C PRO A 459 -18.70 6.96 8.16
N PRO A 460 -19.61 7.28 9.09
CA PRO A 460 -20.68 6.37 9.48
C PRO A 460 -21.74 6.12 8.40
N SER A 461 -21.75 6.93 7.35
CA SER A 461 -22.60 6.77 6.16
C SER A 461 -21.89 7.23 4.89
N GLY A 462 -22.36 6.82 3.72
CA GLY A 462 -21.74 7.13 2.44
C GLY A 462 -20.67 6.11 2.04
N ALA A 463 -19.58 6.56 1.44
CA ALA A 463 -18.47 5.69 1.03
C ALA A 463 -17.83 5.04 2.27
N PRO A 464 -17.48 3.75 2.22
CA PRO A 464 -16.83 3.07 3.34
C PRO A 464 -15.48 3.66 3.71
N LEU A 465 -14.77 4.25 2.75
CA LEU A 465 -13.44 4.78 2.98
C LEU A 465 -13.15 5.97 2.05
N ILE A 466 -12.48 6.97 2.60
CA ILE A 466 -11.85 8.07 1.88
C ILE A 466 -10.36 8.02 2.24
N SER A 467 -9.48 8.10 1.24
CA SER A 467 -8.04 8.03 1.46
C SER A 467 -7.31 9.30 1.06
N GLY A 468 -6.31 9.68 1.85
CA GLY A 468 -5.29 10.67 1.53
C GLY A 468 -3.97 9.96 1.28
N LEU A 469 -3.39 10.18 0.10
CA LEU A 469 -2.21 9.48 -0.40
C LEU A 469 -1.13 10.47 -0.79
N GLY A 470 0.13 10.01 -0.71
CA GLY A 470 1.27 10.65 -1.37
C GLY A 470 1.21 10.49 -2.88
N ASP A 471 1.79 11.41 -3.61
CA ASP A 471 2.01 11.46 -5.07
C ASP A 471 0.74 11.55 -5.93
N ILE A 472 -0.36 10.93 -5.54
CA ILE A 472 -1.61 10.86 -6.32
C ILE A 472 -2.84 11.40 -5.58
N GLY A 473 -2.64 12.10 -4.46
CA GLY A 473 -3.67 12.84 -3.73
C GLY A 473 -4.67 11.98 -2.96
N GLY A 474 -5.41 11.09 -3.58
CA GLY A 474 -6.33 10.20 -2.87
C GLY A 474 -7.64 9.89 -3.58
N PHE A 475 -8.47 9.06 -2.96
CA PHE A 475 -9.66 8.48 -3.57
C PHE A 475 -10.85 8.39 -2.62
N ARG A 476 -12.04 8.42 -3.22
CA ARG A 476 -13.29 7.99 -2.60
C ARG A 476 -13.56 6.52 -2.99
N HIS A 477 -13.46 5.61 -2.04
CA HIS A 477 -13.69 4.18 -2.24
C HIS A 477 -15.16 3.85 -1.93
N THR A 478 -15.99 3.61 -2.95
CA THR A 478 -17.37 3.15 -2.78
C THR A 478 -17.49 1.65 -2.72
N ASN A 479 -16.49 0.95 -3.22
CA ASN A 479 -16.30 -0.49 -3.14
C ASN A 479 -14.81 -0.77 -2.92
N LEU A 480 -14.46 -1.45 -1.83
CA LEU A 480 -13.07 -1.73 -1.45
C LEU A 480 -12.38 -2.71 -2.41
N ASP A 481 -13.15 -3.57 -3.09
CA ASP A 481 -12.65 -4.58 -4.02
C ASP A 481 -12.65 -4.12 -5.49
N ALA A 482 -12.93 -2.83 -5.75
CA ALA A 482 -12.95 -2.25 -7.10
C ALA A 482 -12.04 -1.02 -7.19
N VAL A 483 -11.40 -0.84 -8.34
CA VAL A 483 -10.61 0.35 -8.64
C VAL A 483 -11.52 1.58 -8.69
N PRO A 484 -11.19 2.69 -8.00
CA PRO A 484 -11.97 3.92 -8.07
C PRO A 484 -11.95 4.53 -9.47
N PRO A 485 -13.03 5.18 -9.90
CA PRO A 485 -13.08 5.76 -11.25
C PRO A 485 -12.16 6.97 -11.43
N MET A 486 -11.88 7.73 -10.35
CA MET A 486 -11.07 8.95 -10.40
C MET A 486 -10.47 9.25 -9.04
N LEU A 487 -9.30 9.87 -9.04
CA LEU A 487 -8.66 10.51 -7.89
C LEU A 487 -9.30 11.88 -7.59
N PHE A 488 -8.92 12.53 -6.49
CA PHE A 488 -9.40 13.89 -6.17
C PHE A 488 -8.79 14.94 -7.11
N THR A 489 -9.62 15.82 -7.68
CA THR A 489 -9.20 16.73 -8.75
C THR A 489 -9.31 18.21 -8.44
N GLN A 490 -9.99 18.67 -7.41
CA GLN A 490 -10.19 20.12 -7.19
C GLN A 490 -9.91 20.53 -5.73
N PRO A 491 -8.66 20.96 -5.46
CA PRO A 491 -7.46 20.83 -6.28
C PRO A 491 -6.94 19.40 -6.32
N ASN A 492 -6.11 19.08 -7.32
CA ASN A 492 -5.36 17.83 -7.34
C ASN A 492 -4.09 17.99 -6.50
N PHE A 493 -4.11 17.60 -5.24
CA PHE A 493 -2.91 17.56 -4.41
C PHE A 493 -1.95 16.47 -4.90
N THR A 494 -0.66 16.73 -4.88
CA THR A 494 0.34 15.66 -4.98
C THR A 494 0.30 14.78 -3.74
N SER A 495 0.03 15.37 -2.58
CA SER A 495 -0.10 14.63 -1.33
C SER A 495 -1.24 15.19 -0.49
N THR A 496 -2.25 14.38 -0.16
CA THR A 496 -3.27 14.76 0.81
C THR A 496 -2.77 14.43 2.21
N THR A 497 -2.46 15.45 3.01
CA THR A 497 -1.81 15.31 4.32
C THR A 497 -2.79 15.07 5.46
N SER A 498 -4.05 15.51 5.30
CA SER A 498 -5.07 15.38 6.33
C SER A 498 -6.48 15.38 5.73
N LEU A 499 -7.35 14.57 6.31
CA LEU A 499 -8.76 14.40 5.99
C LEU A 499 -9.59 14.47 7.27
N ASP A 500 -10.75 15.13 7.23
CA ASP A 500 -11.73 15.02 8.29
C ASP A 500 -13.16 15.16 7.77
N TYR A 501 -14.13 14.71 8.55
CA TYR A 501 -15.56 14.79 8.24
C TYR A 501 -16.38 15.17 9.48
N ALA A 502 -17.54 15.78 9.24
CA ALA A 502 -18.46 16.12 10.30
C ALA A 502 -19.25 14.88 10.77
N GLU A 503 -19.08 14.47 12.02
CA GLU A 503 -19.66 13.22 12.55
C GLU A 503 -21.18 13.15 12.42
N LYS A 504 -21.87 14.28 12.62
CA LYS A 504 -23.34 14.41 12.53
C LYS A 504 -23.85 14.73 11.13
N SER A 505 -22.93 15.09 10.21
CA SER A 505 -23.22 15.46 8.82
C SER A 505 -22.14 14.90 7.92
N PRO A 506 -21.99 13.56 7.77
CA PRO A 506 -20.83 12.93 7.14
C PRO A 506 -20.61 13.26 5.67
N SER A 507 -21.57 13.90 5.02
CA SER A 507 -21.39 14.45 3.67
C SER A 507 -20.49 15.69 3.64
N ILE A 508 -20.30 16.38 4.78
CA ILE A 508 -19.43 17.55 4.90
C ILE A 508 -18.05 17.06 5.31
N MET A 509 -17.08 17.32 4.43
CA MET A 509 -15.69 16.88 4.59
C MET A 509 -14.74 18.02 4.28
N VAL A 510 -13.55 17.95 4.86
CA VAL A 510 -12.42 18.86 4.58
C VAL A 510 -11.16 18.05 4.36
N ARG A 511 -10.30 18.50 3.45
CA ARG A 511 -8.96 17.94 3.23
C ARG A 511 -7.93 19.02 3.06
N ALA A 512 -6.71 18.73 3.51
CA ALA A 512 -5.54 19.58 3.25
C ALA A 512 -4.46 18.75 2.54
N GLY A 513 -3.60 19.43 1.78
CA GLY A 513 -2.57 18.73 1.04
C GLY A 513 -1.49 19.62 0.47
N ASN A 514 -0.50 19.00 -0.18
CA ASN A 514 0.68 19.65 -0.73
C ASN A 514 0.69 19.55 -2.26
N PHE A 515 1.28 20.54 -2.90
CA PHE A 515 1.62 20.59 -4.33
C PHE A 515 2.76 21.60 -4.54
N THR A 516 3.29 21.70 -5.75
CA THR A 516 4.31 22.72 -6.06
C THR A 516 3.63 24.02 -6.46
N ASP A 517 3.75 25.07 -5.63
CA ASP A 517 3.09 26.36 -5.82
C ASP A 517 3.45 27.03 -7.14
N ALA A 518 4.70 26.89 -7.59
CA ALA A 518 5.15 27.46 -8.87
C ALA A 518 4.38 26.91 -10.08
N ASP A 519 3.91 25.66 -10.00
CA ASP A 519 3.14 25.01 -11.07
C ASP A 519 1.64 25.35 -10.97
N ARG A 520 1.17 25.72 -9.78
CA ARG A 520 -0.26 25.92 -9.47
C ARG A 520 -0.51 27.16 -8.61
N PRO A 521 -0.15 28.36 -9.08
CA PRO A 521 -0.16 29.60 -8.27
C PRO A 521 -1.55 30.04 -7.81
N ASN A 522 -2.63 29.44 -8.33
CA ASN A 522 -4.03 29.77 -7.99
C ASN A 522 -4.72 28.65 -7.19
N ASP A 523 -4.03 27.56 -6.89
CA ASP A 523 -4.59 26.48 -6.09
C ASP A 523 -4.38 26.75 -4.59
N SER A 524 -5.29 26.25 -3.76
CA SER A 524 -5.24 26.34 -2.30
C SER A 524 -4.88 24.96 -1.70
N HIS A 525 -4.11 24.96 -0.61
CA HIS A 525 -3.75 23.77 0.15
C HIS A 525 -4.91 23.17 0.96
N VAL A 526 -6.14 23.70 0.82
CA VAL A 526 -7.34 23.20 1.50
C VAL A 526 -8.52 23.11 0.56
N ALA A 527 -9.32 22.07 0.71
CA ALA A 527 -10.57 21.87 -0.04
C ALA A 527 -11.66 21.25 0.84
N PHE A 528 -12.91 21.45 0.48
CA PHE A 528 -14.07 20.90 1.17
C PHE A 528 -15.00 20.17 0.22
N SER A 529 -15.80 19.28 0.78
CA SER A 529 -16.89 18.56 0.08
C SER A 529 -18.17 18.66 0.90
N THR A 530 -19.33 18.70 0.21
CA THR A 530 -20.66 18.67 0.83
C THR A 530 -21.46 17.43 0.42
N ASP A 531 -20.88 16.54 -0.35
CA ASP A 531 -21.52 15.35 -0.92
C ASP A 531 -20.76 14.03 -0.61
N GLY A 532 -20.02 14.02 0.50
CA GLY A 532 -19.31 12.82 0.97
C GLY A 532 -18.07 12.48 0.12
N GLY A 533 -17.37 13.49 -0.33
CA GLY A 533 -16.12 13.35 -1.09
C GLY A 533 -16.31 12.97 -2.56
N ALA A 534 -17.54 13.05 -3.08
CA ALA A 534 -17.79 12.81 -4.52
C ALA A 534 -17.29 13.97 -5.38
N ASN A 535 -17.48 15.21 -4.90
CA ASN A 535 -16.93 16.42 -5.48
C ASN A 535 -16.22 17.24 -4.41
N TRP A 536 -15.14 17.91 -4.81
CA TRP A 536 -14.36 18.77 -3.95
C TRP A 536 -14.34 20.20 -4.49
N PHE A 537 -14.30 21.16 -3.59
CA PHE A 537 -14.24 22.57 -3.89
C PHE A 537 -13.07 23.20 -3.17
N GLN A 538 -12.29 23.99 -3.88
CA GLN A 538 -11.16 24.70 -3.33
C GLN A 538 -11.62 25.72 -2.30
N GLY A 539 -11.00 25.74 -1.11
CA GLY A 539 -11.14 26.79 -0.11
C GLY A 539 -10.30 28.01 -0.47
N SER A 540 -10.53 29.13 0.24
CA SER A 540 -9.57 30.22 0.24
C SER A 540 -8.34 29.86 1.09
N GLU A 541 -7.27 30.65 0.99
CA GLU A 541 -6.03 30.41 1.70
C GLU A 541 -5.46 31.68 2.33
N PRO A 542 -4.98 31.65 3.59
CA PRO A 542 -4.17 32.72 4.16
C PRO A 542 -2.82 32.85 3.44
N GLY A 543 -2.31 34.07 3.29
CA GLY A 543 -0.98 34.26 2.69
C GLY A 543 0.15 33.65 3.55
N GLY A 544 1.12 32.98 2.88
CA GLY A 544 2.32 32.42 3.52
C GLY A 544 2.19 30.97 3.94
N VAL A 545 1.14 30.25 3.54
CA VAL A 545 1.03 28.79 3.68
C VAL A 545 2.09 28.11 2.81
N ASN A 546 2.81 27.15 3.36
CA ASN A 546 3.84 26.39 2.65
C ASN A 546 3.42 24.95 2.38
N GLU A 547 2.58 24.36 3.25
CA GLU A 547 2.09 22.98 3.15
C GLU A 547 0.72 22.86 3.83
N GLY A 548 -0.06 21.86 3.46
CA GLY A 548 -1.43 21.63 3.92
C GLY A 548 -1.60 21.45 5.44
N GLY A 549 -0.66 20.83 6.12
CA GLY A 549 -0.76 20.59 7.57
C GLY A 549 -1.94 19.69 7.94
N THR A 550 -2.73 20.04 8.98
CA THR A 550 -3.87 19.26 9.49
C THR A 550 -5.17 20.06 9.55
N VAL A 551 -6.30 19.37 9.32
CA VAL A 551 -7.65 19.95 9.32
C VAL A 551 -8.57 19.23 10.29
N ALA A 552 -9.58 19.92 10.80
CA ALA A 552 -10.64 19.38 11.64
C ALA A 552 -12.00 19.98 11.28
N ALA A 553 -13.03 19.15 11.11
CA ALA A 553 -14.40 19.55 10.84
C ALA A 553 -15.25 19.46 12.10
N ALA A 554 -16.00 20.51 12.44
CA ALA A 554 -16.96 20.48 13.56
C ALA A 554 -17.93 19.31 13.41
N ALA A 555 -18.40 18.75 14.50
CA ALA A 555 -19.29 17.59 14.51
C ALA A 555 -20.55 17.77 13.63
N ASP A 556 -21.09 18.97 13.49
CA ASP A 556 -22.25 19.30 12.64
C ASP A 556 -21.89 19.86 11.25
N GLY A 557 -20.60 20.04 10.95
CA GLY A 557 -20.08 20.62 9.70
C GLY A 557 -20.15 22.14 9.61
N SER A 558 -20.55 22.84 10.68
CA SER A 558 -20.69 24.31 10.66
C SER A 558 -19.39 25.08 10.61
N ARG A 559 -18.24 24.44 10.92
CA ARG A 559 -16.94 25.08 11.06
C ARG A 559 -15.81 24.11 10.67
N PHE A 560 -14.69 24.73 10.26
CA PHE A 560 -13.42 24.04 10.11
C PHE A 560 -12.33 24.73 10.91
N VAL A 561 -11.39 23.97 11.45
CA VAL A 561 -10.11 24.47 11.97
C VAL A 561 -9.01 23.89 11.10
N TRP A 562 -8.08 24.72 10.69
CA TRP A 562 -6.95 24.35 9.85
C TRP A 562 -5.64 24.85 10.47
N ALA A 563 -4.70 23.95 10.64
CA ALA A 563 -3.33 24.24 11.06
C ALA A 563 -2.37 23.96 9.88
N PRO A 564 -2.26 24.89 8.93
CA PRO A 564 -1.32 24.77 7.82
C PRO A 564 0.11 24.94 8.31
N LYS A 565 1.09 24.52 7.49
CA LYS A 565 2.49 24.79 7.77
C LYS A 565 2.88 26.20 7.38
N GLY A 566 3.77 26.79 8.15
CA GLY A 566 4.33 28.12 7.90
C GLY A 566 3.56 29.28 8.50
N VAL A 567 2.29 29.14 8.85
CA VAL A 567 1.44 30.19 9.40
C VAL A 567 0.70 29.77 10.67
N THR A 568 0.17 30.74 11.41
CA THR A 568 -0.66 30.48 12.58
C THR A 568 -1.94 29.74 12.19
N PRO A 569 -2.42 28.74 12.96
CA PRO A 569 -3.68 28.07 12.72
C PRO A 569 -4.87 29.02 12.58
N VAL A 570 -5.86 28.61 11.78
CA VAL A 570 -7.03 29.41 11.43
C VAL A 570 -8.32 28.62 11.59
N TYR A 571 -9.45 29.32 11.74
CA TYR A 571 -10.77 28.71 11.72
C TYR A 571 -11.67 29.40 10.70
N SER A 572 -12.66 28.66 10.19
CA SER A 572 -13.63 29.15 9.19
C SER A 572 -15.06 28.83 9.62
N VAL A 573 -15.96 29.75 9.33
CA VAL A 573 -17.41 29.54 9.37
C VAL A 573 -17.90 29.68 7.94
N GLY A 574 -18.31 28.62 7.28
CA GLY A 574 -18.73 28.64 5.86
C GLY A 574 -17.76 27.95 4.91
N TYR A 575 -17.36 26.76 5.29
CA TYR A 575 -16.66 25.79 4.42
C TYR A 575 -15.30 26.24 3.89
N GLY A 576 -14.55 27.03 4.67
CA GLY A 576 -13.21 27.47 4.25
C GLY A 576 -13.17 28.58 3.18
N ASN A 577 -14.28 29.26 2.92
CA ASN A 577 -14.32 30.40 1.99
C ASN A 577 -13.67 31.67 2.58
N SER A 578 -13.50 31.73 3.89
CA SER A 578 -12.75 32.76 4.60
C SER A 578 -12.23 32.21 5.91
N TRP A 579 -11.05 32.70 6.33
CA TRP A 579 -10.38 32.24 7.53
C TRP A 579 -10.13 33.41 8.50
N GLN A 580 -10.22 33.09 9.78
CA GLN A 580 -9.86 33.92 10.89
C GLN A 580 -8.77 33.27 11.73
N GLN A 581 -7.93 34.05 12.39
CA GLN A 581 -6.85 33.49 13.20
C GLN A 581 -7.41 32.78 14.44
N ALA A 582 -6.93 31.53 14.66
CA ALA A 582 -7.18 30.77 15.88
C ALA A 582 -6.15 31.14 16.95
N SER A 583 -6.54 32.03 17.88
CA SER A 583 -5.61 32.53 18.89
C SER A 583 -5.30 31.48 19.96
N GLY A 584 -4.06 31.51 20.48
CA GLY A 584 -3.60 30.62 21.56
C GLY A 584 -3.19 29.22 21.13
N LEU A 585 -3.27 28.87 19.83
CA LEU A 585 -2.78 27.59 19.28
C LEU A 585 -1.44 27.82 18.57
N PRO A 586 -0.37 27.08 18.91
CA PRO A 586 0.92 27.20 18.25
C PRO A 586 0.88 26.86 16.75
N THR A 587 1.79 27.46 15.99
CA THR A 587 2.09 27.03 14.62
C THR A 587 2.48 25.54 14.59
N ASP A 588 2.12 24.84 13.53
CA ASP A 588 2.38 23.39 13.34
C ASP A 588 1.67 22.46 14.35
N ALA A 589 0.62 22.92 15.04
CA ALA A 589 -0.19 22.07 15.89
C ALA A 589 -0.94 21.01 15.02
N VAL A 590 -1.11 19.82 15.57
CA VAL A 590 -2.05 18.83 15.03
C VAL A 590 -3.43 19.17 15.60
N VAL A 591 -4.47 19.27 14.77
CA VAL A 591 -5.83 19.65 15.19
C VAL A 591 -6.81 18.50 15.04
N GLU A 592 -7.82 18.45 15.93
CA GLU A 592 -8.90 17.47 15.94
C GLU A 592 -10.17 18.13 16.46
N SER A 593 -11.35 17.68 16.01
CA SER A 593 -12.65 18.14 16.52
C SER A 593 -13.22 17.19 17.54
N ASP A 594 -14.02 17.71 18.47
CA ASP A 594 -14.91 16.88 19.28
C ASP A 594 -16.01 16.30 18.38
N ARG A 595 -16.26 14.98 18.49
CA ARG A 595 -17.22 14.30 17.61
C ARG A 595 -18.69 14.48 18.05
N VAL A 596 -18.92 15.16 19.18
CA VAL A 596 -20.26 15.44 19.76
C VAL A 596 -20.55 16.92 19.81
N ASN A 597 -19.64 17.72 20.32
CA ASN A 597 -19.81 19.15 20.54
C ASN A 597 -19.19 19.99 19.38
N PRO A 598 -20.02 20.61 18.51
CA PRO A 598 -19.49 21.32 17.33
C PRO A 598 -18.70 22.58 17.66
N MET A 599 -18.78 23.07 18.91
CA MET A 599 -18.00 24.24 19.35
C MET A 599 -16.66 23.88 19.98
N LYS A 600 -16.37 22.58 20.15
CA LYS A 600 -15.17 22.11 20.81
C LYS A 600 -14.16 21.55 19.81
N PHE A 601 -12.93 22.07 19.90
CA PHE A 601 -11.78 21.64 19.13
C PHE A 601 -10.58 21.44 20.04
N TYR A 602 -9.63 20.65 19.58
CA TYR A 602 -8.40 20.30 20.27
C TYR A 602 -7.19 20.57 19.40
N GLY A 603 -6.05 20.84 20.01
CA GLY A 603 -4.77 20.97 19.36
C GLY A 603 -3.66 20.31 20.18
N LEU A 604 -2.76 19.57 19.53
CA LEU A 604 -1.58 18.98 20.16
C LEU A 604 -0.32 19.62 19.58
N SER A 605 0.54 20.16 20.43
CA SER A 605 1.82 20.73 20.02
C SER A 605 2.82 20.69 21.18
N GLY A 606 4.06 20.25 20.92
CA GLY A 606 5.16 20.25 21.87
C GLY A 606 4.86 19.53 23.19
N GLY A 607 4.08 18.44 23.16
CA GLY A 607 3.68 17.65 24.33
C GLY A 607 2.63 18.31 25.21
N ARG A 608 1.90 19.29 24.69
CA ARG A 608 0.80 20.00 25.35
C ARG A 608 -0.48 19.87 24.56
N LEU A 609 -1.60 19.71 25.26
CA LEU A 609 -2.92 19.77 24.65
C LEU A 609 -3.55 21.14 24.88
N TYR A 610 -4.22 21.62 23.83
CA TYR A 610 -4.96 22.88 23.79
C TYR A 610 -6.43 22.58 23.51
N VAL A 611 -7.34 23.32 24.13
CA VAL A 611 -8.80 23.14 23.95
C VAL A 611 -9.43 24.48 23.59
N SER A 612 -10.29 24.47 22.59
CA SER A 612 -11.22 25.54 22.25
C SER A 612 -12.65 25.09 22.59
N THR A 613 -13.46 25.98 23.17
CA THR A 613 -14.91 25.77 23.42
C THR A 613 -15.77 26.79 22.67
N ASN A 614 -15.17 27.58 21.80
CA ASN A 614 -15.84 28.64 21.04
C ASN A 614 -15.66 28.49 19.52
N GLY A 615 -15.60 27.25 19.07
CA GLY A 615 -15.57 26.93 17.62
C GLY A 615 -14.22 27.19 16.94
N GLY A 616 -13.10 27.05 17.65
CA GLY A 616 -11.75 27.22 17.14
C GLY A 616 -11.21 28.65 17.19
N ALA A 617 -11.98 29.62 17.70
CA ALA A 617 -11.55 31.02 17.74
C ALA A 617 -10.42 31.25 18.73
N THR A 618 -10.50 30.63 19.93
CA THR A 618 -9.45 30.71 20.94
C THR A 618 -9.17 29.37 21.56
N PHE A 619 -7.90 29.07 21.79
CA PHE A 619 -7.44 27.86 22.44
C PHE A 619 -6.74 28.21 23.77
N THR A 620 -6.96 27.36 24.77
CA THR A 620 -6.29 27.47 26.07
C THR A 620 -5.55 26.17 26.37
N THR A 621 -4.35 26.26 26.89
CA THR A 621 -3.56 25.08 27.29
C THR A 621 -4.25 24.35 28.44
N THR A 622 -4.37 23.02 28.38
CA THR A 622 -4.86 22.20 29.48
C THR A 622 -3.79 21.98 30.54
N ALA A 623 -4.18 21.42 31.71
CA ALA A 623 -3.26 21.04 32.76
C ALA A 623 -2.48 19.75 32.47
N ALA A 624 -2.79 19.04 31.37
CA ALA A 624 -2.14 17.79 31.03
C ALA A 624 -0.63 17.94 30.77
N THR A 625 0.15 17.01 31.29
CA THR A 625 1.60 16.92 31.12
C THR A 625 2.02 15.51 30.75
N GLY A 626 3.24 15.35 30.23
CA GLY A 626 3.80 14.02 29.92
C GLY A 626 3.26 13.40 28.63
N LEU A 627 2.64 14.20 27.77
CA LEU A 627 2.24 13.76 26.42
C LEU A 627 3.47 13.75 25.48
N PRO A 628 3.42 12.96 24.40
CA PRO A 628 4.49 12.96 23.40
C PRO A 628 4.61 14.33 22.73
N THR A 629 5.83 14.75 22.40
CA THR A 629 6.08 16.04 21.73
C THR A 629 5.57 16.06 20.28
N SER A 630 5.45 14.89 19.68
CA SER A 630 4.83 14.65 18.36
C SER A 630 4.01 13.37 18.44
N GLY A 631 2.90 13.31 17.70
CA GLY A 631 2.05 12.11 17.68
C GLY A 631 0.72 12.36 16.99
N LYS A 632 -0.04 11.30 16.84
CA LYS A 632 -1.42 11.34 16.34
C LYS A 632 -2.38 11.36 17.53
N PHE A 633 -3.48 12.08 17.41
CA PHE A 633 -4.54 11.98 18.41
C PHE A 633 -5.91 12.00 17.75
N LYS A 634 -6.90 11.42 18.40
CA LYS A 634 -8.26 11.26 17.88
C LYS A 634 -9.28 11.45 19.01
N ALA A 635 -10.40 12.11 18.69
CA ALA A 635 -11.57 12.16 19.56
C ALA A 635 -12.51 10.99 19.24
N VAL A 636 -13.09 10.41 20.29
CA VAL A 636 -13.95 9.22 20.18
C VAL A 636 -15.33 9.61 19.66
N PRO A 637 -15.82 9.02 18.56
CA PRO A 637 -17.19 9.23 18.09
C PRO A 637 -18.25 8.90 19.15
N GLY A 638 -19.22 9.80 19.32
CA GLY A 638 -20.35 9.61 20.25
C GLY A 638 -20.08 9.92 21.72
N ILE A 639 -18.86 10.27 22.12
CA ILE A 639 -18.51 10.59 23.53
C ILE A 639 -17.77 11.92 23.57
N GLU A 640 -18.44 12.96 24.11
CA GLU A 640 -17.83 14.30 24.25
C GLU A 640 -16.63 14.26 25.19
N GLY A 641 -15.50 14.82 24.77
CA GLY A 641 -14.31 14.97 25.59
C GLY A 641 -13.49 13.70 25.81
N ASP A 642 -13.80 12.62 25.10
CA ASP A 642 -13.02 11.39 25.13
C ASP A 642 -11.95 11.42 24.04
N LEU A 643 -10.66 11.35 24.43
CA LEU A 643 -9.50 11.58 23.56
C LEU A 643 -8.44 10.50 23.76
N TRP A 644 -7.85 10.08 22.67
CA TRP A 644 -6.69 9.20 22.67
C TRP A 644 -5.50 9.86 21.98
N VAL A 645 -4.31 9.74 22.58
CA VAL A 645 -3.03 10.27 22.03
C VAL A 645 -2.05 9.11 21.87
N ALA A 646 -1.57 8.91 20.64
CA ALA A 646 -0.55 7.95 20.28
C ALA A 646 0.78 8.65 20.01
N GLY A 647 1.89 8.09 20.46
CA GLY A 647 3.22 8.63 20.19
C GLY A 647 4.34 7.82 20.81
N ASP A 648 5.55 8.35 20.71
CA ASP A 648 6.70 7.74 21.36
C ASP A 648 6.51 7.73 22.88
N GLY A 649 6.75 6.57 23.46
CA GLY A 649 6.57 6.35 24.88
C GLY A 649 5.23 5.71 25.25
N GLY A 650 4.22 5.60 24.37
CA GLY A 650 3.00 4.87 24.69
C GLY A 650 1.72 5.33 24.00
N LEU A 651 0.61 5.03 24.66
CA LEU A 651 -0.73 5.45 24.29
C LEU A 651 -1.39 6.07 25.55
N TRP A 652 -2.09 7.17 25.40
CA TRP A 652 -2.73 7.90 26.51
C TRP A 652 -4.22 8.09 26.24
N HIS A 653 -5.03 8.03 27.27
CA HIS A 653 -6.48 8.17 27.21
C HIS A 653 -6.97 9.26 28.19
N SER A 654 -7.87 10.10 27.75
CA SER A 654 -8.54 11.15 28.55
C SER A 654 -10.05 11.06 28.33
N THR A 655 -10.81 11.16 29.42
CA THR A 655 -12.29 11.23 29.40
C THR A 655 -12.82 12.60 29.86
N ASN A 656 -11.95 13.61 29.92
CA ASN A 656 -12.28 14.91 30.50
C ASN A 656 -11.78 16.09 29.63
N SER A 657 -11.94 15.96 28.31
CA SER A 657 -11.53 16.96 27.32
C SER A 657 -10.04 17.32 27.41
N GLY A 658 -9.20 16.30 27.71
CA GLY A 658 -7.75 16.48 27.80
C GLY A 658 -7.25 17.27 29.01
N THR A 659 -8.06 17.48 30.04
CA THR A 659 -7.62 18.10 31.29
C THR A 659 -6.57 17.24 31.99
N SER A 660 -6.71 15.90 31.88
CA SER A 660 -5.72 14.92 32.31
C SER A 660 -5.75 13.69 31.40
N PHE A 661 -4.62 12.98 31.35
CA PHE A 661 -4.49 11.73 30.61
C PHE A 661 -3.97 10.62 31.51
N THR A 662 -4.46 9.42 31.28
CA THR A 662 -3.93 8.19 31.86
C THR A 662 -3.16 7.46 30.78
N LYS A 663 -1.91 7.10 31.04
CA LYS A 663 -1.12 6.27 30.13
C LYS A 663 -1.63 4.84 30.19
N VAL A 664 -1.88 4.24 29.02
CA VAL A 664 -2.32 2.84 28.92
C VAL A 664 -1.16 1.92 29.32
N SER A 665 -1.44 1.03 30.28
CA SER A 665 -0.43 0.09 30.79
C SER A 665 0.00 -0.91 29.72
N GLY A 666 1.29 -1.31 29.75
CA GLY A 666 1.83 -2.33 28.82
C GLY A 666 2.16 -1.83 27.42
N ILE A 667 1.75 -0.61 27.02
CA ILE A 667 2.08 -0.04 25.73
C ILE A 667 3.32 0.84 25.87
N THR A 668 4.40 0.49 25.16
CA THR A 668 5.68 1.21 25.21
C THR A 668 5.85 2.23 24.09
N LYS A 669 5.18 2.03 22.96
CA LYS A 669 5.14 2.93 21.79
C LYS A 669 3.79 2.75 21.09
N SER A 670 3.24 3.81 20.52
CA SER A 670 2.11 3.74 19.60
C SER A 670 2.33 4.69 18.43
N VAL A 671 2.00 4.23 17.21
CA VAL A 671 2.13 5.03 15.99
C VAL A 671 0.87 5.82 15.74
N ASN A 672 -0.30 5.16 15.88
CA ASN A 672 -1.61 5.75 15.63
C ASN A 672 -2.71 5.00 16.39
N VAL A 673 -3.88 5.62 16.48
CA VAL A 673 -5.11 5.08 17.08
C VAL A 673 -6.29 5.38 16.16
N GLY A 674 -7.26 4.47 16.09
CA GLY A 674 -8.50 4.65 15.34
C GLY A 674 -9.67 3.94 16.00
N PHE A 675 -10.89 4.28 15.61
CA PHE A 675 -12.10 3.74 16.22
C PHE A 675 -12.98 3.06 15.18
N GLY A 676 -13.62 1.96 15.58
CA GLY A 676 -14.58 1.24 14.76
C GLY A 676 -15.81 0.83 15.54
N LYS A 677 -16.73 0.15 14.90
CA LYS A 677 -17.98 -0.30 15.51
C LYS A 677 -17.70 -1.07 16.81
N ALA A 678 -18.43 -0.72 17.86
CA ALA A 678 -18.39 -1.43 19.16
C ALA A 678 -18.62 -2.95 19.00
N ALA A 679 -17.99 -3.72 19.85
CA ALA A 679 -18.28 -5.16 19.95
C ALA A 679 -19.77 -5.40 20.23
N PRO A 680 -20.36 -6.51 19.76
CA PRO A 680 -21.74 -6.85 20.09
C PRO A 680 -22.00 -6.84 21.61
N GLY A 681 -22.90 -5.98 22.07
CA GLY A 681 -23.17 -5.75 23.49
C GLY A 681 -22.20 -4.83 24.23
N GLY A 682 -21.17 -4.33 23.55
CA GLY A 682 -20.24 -3.35 24.10
C GLY A 682 -20.79 -1.92 24.07
N ASN A 683 -20.40 -1.11 25.06
CA ASN A 683 -20.83 0.29 25.21
C ASN A 683 -19.75 1.30 24.72
N TYR A 684 -18.58 0.82 24.32
CA TYR A 684 -17.47 1.63 23.84
C TYR A 684 -17.06 1.15 22.46
N MET A 685 -16.60 2.06 21.61
CA MET A 685 -16.11 1.71 20.27
C MET A 685 -14.91 0.77 20.36
N ALA A 686 -14.77 -0.13 19.41
CA ALA A 686 -13.53 -0.89 19.25
C ALA A 686 -12.38 0.10 18.97
N VAL A 687 -11.32 0.00 19.76
CA VAL A 687 -10.11 0.82 19.61
C VAL A 687 -9.06 0.00 18.85
N PHE A 688 -8.57 0.53 17.75
CA PHE A 688 -7.46 -0.04 17.00
C PHE A 688 -6.20 0.78 17.23
N ALA A 689 -5.06 0.13 17.38
CA ALA A 689 -3.78 0.81 17.52
C ALA A 689 -2.66 0.05 16.79
N VAL A 690 -1.79 0.79 16.13
CA VAL A 690 -0.46 0.27 15.77
C VAL A 690 0.45 0.61 16.94
N ALA A 691 0.86 -0.40 17.68
CA ALA A 691 1.54 -0.21 18.97
C ALA A 691 2.58 -1.31 19.23
N THR A 692 3.45 -1.06 20.21
CA THR A 692 4.40 -2.05 20.76
C THR A 692 3.92 -2.48 22.13
N ILE A 693 3.51 -3.73 22.24
CA ILE A 693 3.03 -4.39 23.46
C ILE A 693 3.91 -5.62 23.68
N ASP A 694 4.47 -5.77 24.88
CA ASP A 694 5.38 -6.86 25.22
C ASP A 694 6.56 -7.05 24.24
N GLY A 695 7.05 -5.92 23.71
CA GLY A 695 8.17 -5.88 22.76
C GLY A 695 7.79 -6.20 21.30
N VAL A 696 6.52 -6.50 21.00
CA VAL A 696 6.02 -6.80 19.65
C VAL A 696 5.29 -5.59 19.09
N THR A 697 5.79 -5.03 18.00
CA THR A 697 5.08 -4.00 17.24
C THR A 697 4.10 -4.67 16.27
N GLY A 698 2.84 -4.29 16.36
CA GLY A 698 1.77 -4.90 15.58
C GLY A 698 0.50 -4.05 15.52
N LEU A 699 -0.50 -4.58 14.84
CA LEU A 699 -1.85 -4.04 14.82
C LEU A 699 -2.67 -4.70 15.92
N TYR A 700 -3.19 -3.90 16.83
CA TYR A 700 -3.92 -4.36 18.00
C TYR A 700 -5.34 -3.82 18.01
N ARG A 701 -6.26 -4.58 18.63
CA ARG A 701 -7.64 -4.17 18.93
C ARG A 701 -7.94 -4.30 20.42
N SER A 702 -8.67 -3.34 20.96
CA SER A 702 -9.30 -3.38 22.28
C SER A 702 -10.80 -3.17 22.13
N ASP A 703 -11.60 -4.01 22.82
CA ASP A 703 -13.05 -3.93 22.85
C ASP A 703 -13.58 -3.42 24.21
N ASP A 704 -12.68 -3.07 25.13
CA ASP A 704 -12.97 -2.70 26.54
C ASP A 704 -12.34 -1.36 26.96
N GLY A 705 -12.22 -0.43 26.00
CA GLY A 705 -11.69 0.91 26.26
C GLY A 705 -10.21 0.95 26.63
N GLY A 706 -9.41 0.00 26.11
CA GLY A 706 -7.98 -0.07 26.33
C GLY A 706 -7.52 -0.85 27.55
N SER A 707 -8.45 -1.53 28.24
CA SER A 707 -8.11 -2.36 29.42
C SER A 707 -7.39 -3.64 29.02
N SER A 708 -7.73 -4.22 27.86
CA SER A 708 -7.03 -5.35 27.25
C SER A 708 -6.83 -5.15 25.76
N TRP A 709 -5.79 -5.79 25.21
CA TRP A 709 -5.41 -5.66 23.82
C TRP A 709 -5.15 -7.03 23.18
N LEU A 710 -5.65 -7.19 21.99
CA LEU A 710 -5.48 -8.38 21.17
C LEU A 710 -4.72 -8.02 19.90
N ARG A 711 -3.57 -8.68 19.64
CA ARG A 711 -2.90 -8.57 18.35
C ARG A 711 -3.76 -9.22 17.28
N ILE A 712 -4.08 -8.49 16.22
CA ILE A 712 -4.97 -8.97 15.16
C ILE A 712 -4.22 -9.28 13.85
N ASN A 713 -3.00 -8.79 13.64
CA ASN A 713 -2.14 -9.22 12.55
C ASN A 713 -1.21 -10.35 12.97
N ASP A 714 -0.92 -11.26 12.04
CA ASP A 714 0.02 -12.36 12.23
C ASP A 714 1.42 -12.05 11.65
N ASP A 715 2.35 -13.02 11.73
CA ASP A 715 3.72 -12.83 11.26
C ASP A 715 3.87 -12.91 9.73
N LYS A 716 2.82 -13.27 8.99
CA LYS A 716 2.78 -13.19 7.53
C LYS A 716 2.25 -11.85 7.04
N HIS A 717 1.57 -11.10 7.89
CA HIS A 717 0.87 -9.86 7.61
C HIS A 717 1.38 -8.75 8.54
N GLN A 718 2.61 -8.28 8.30
CA GLN A 718 3.28 -7.26 9.14
C GLN A 718 3.47 -5.91 8.44
N TRP A 719 3.59 -5.90 7.09
CA TRP A 719 3.68 -4.72 6.21
C TRP A 719 4.71 -3.66 6.60
N GLY A 720 5.75 -4.01 7.31
CA GLY A 720 6.89 -3.16 7.65
C GLY A 720 6.53 -1.79 8.22
N ASN A 721 6.56 -0.74 7.40
CA ASN A 721 6.23 0.62 7.77
C ASN A 721 4.72 0.88 7.62
N MET A 722 3.95 0.62 8.67
CA MET A 722 2.50 0.74 8.72
C MET A 722 2.02 1.71 9.80
N GLY A 723 0.79 2.22 9.66
CA GLY A 723 0.08 2.92 10.73
C GLY A 723 0.17 4.43 10.71
N GLU A 724 0.82 5.06 9.74
CA GLU A 724 0.72 6.51 9.56
C GLU A 724 -0.75 6.94 9.48
N ALA A 725 -1.57 6.15 8.78
CA ALA A 725 -3.01 6.27 8.72
C ALA A 725 -3.68 5.01 9.29
N LEU A 726 -4.68 5.17 10.15
CA LEU A 726 -5.41 4.09 10.81
C LEU A 726 -6.82 4.52 11.19
N THR A 727 -7.83 3.72 10.81
CA THR A 727 -9.20 3.90 11.28
C THR A 727 -9.94 2.57 11.30
N GLY A 728 -10.98 2.43 12.12
CA GLY A 728 -11.91 1.31 12.06
C GLY A 728 -13.16 1.67 11.26
N ASP A 729 -13.93 0.67 10.79
CA ASP A 729 -15.22 0.90 10.16
C ASP A 729 -16.32 1.06 11.24
N PRO A 730 -17.01 2.20 11.30
CA PRO A 730 -18.08 2.40 12.30
C PRO A 730 -19.34 1.56 12.02
N ARG A 731 -19.46 0.88 10.88
CA ARG A 731 -20.61 0.07 10.46
C ARG A 731 -20.37 -1.43 10.60
N VAL A 732 -19.11 -1.88 10.51
CA VAL A 732 -18.71 -3.29 10.51
C VAL A 732 -17.79 -3.57 11.69
N TYR A 733 -18.31 -4.32 12.69
CA TYR A 733 -17.49 -4.67 13.85
C TYR A 733 -16.26 -5.48 13.46
N GLY A 734 -15.12 -5.06 13.99
CA GLY A 734 -13.83 -5.69 13.76
C GLY A 734 -13.14 -5.27 12.45
N ARG A 735 -13.82 -4.61 11.51
CA ARG A 735 -13.16 -4.11 10.30
C ARG A 735 -12.24 -2.94 10.62
N VAL A 736 -11.00 -3.04 10.14
CA VAL A 736 -9.98 -2.01 10.29
C VAL A 736 -9.40 -1.66 8.93
N TYR A 737 -9.04 -0.39 8.74
CA TYR A 737 -8.31 0.15 7.60
C TYR A 737 -6.96 0.64 8.06
N LEU A 738 -5.91 0.13 7.45
CA LEU A 738 -4.52 0.37 7.80
C LEU A 738 -3.78 0.95 6.60
N GLY A 739 -3.21 2.13 6.75
CA GLY A 739 -2.30 2.72 5.79
C GLY A 739 -0.88 2.19 5.97
N THR A 740 -0.21 1.92 4.87
CA THR A 740 1.20 1.53 4.81
C THR A 740 2.00 2.54 4.00
N ASN A 741 3.31 2.50 4.12
CA ASN A 741 4.19 3.26 3.25
C ASN A 741 4.71 2.32 2.14
N GLY A 742 3.95 2.22 1.04
CA GLY A 742 4.33 1.48 -0.16
C GLY A 742 3.51 0.22 -0.46
N ARG A 743 2.76 -0.35 0.52
CA ARG A 743 1.88 -1.50 0.26
C ARG A 743 0.40 -1.11 0.17
N GLY A 744 0.12 0.19 -0.05
CA GLY A 744 -1.22 0.73 -0.17
C GLY A 744 -2.04 0.62 1.11
N ILE A 745 -3.35 0.61 0.96
CA ILE A 745 -4.31 0.51 2.05
C ILE A 745 -4.68 -0.94 2.25
N ILE A 746 -4.48 -1.45 3.45
CA ILE A 746 -4.91 -2.79 3.86
C ILE A 746 -6.24 -2.66 4.62
N TYR A 747 -7.22 -3.49 4.32
CA TYR A 747 -8.35 -3.68 5.21
C TYR A 747 -8.39 -5.10 5.76
N GLY A 748 -8.72 -5.21 7.03
CA GLY A 748 -8.84 -6.47 7.75
C GLY A 748 -10.26 -6.71 8.20
N ASP A 749 -10.81 -7.88 7.87
CA ASP A 749 -12.09 -8.36 8.36
C ASP A 749 -11.90 -9.50 9.35
N ARG A 750 -12.64 -9.44 10.44
CA ARG A 750 -12.70 -10.50 11.41
C ARG A 750 -13.39 -11.74 10.79
N THR A 751 -12.73 -12.89 10.86
CA THR A 751 -13.26 -14.18 10.33
C THR A 751 -13.65 -15.17 11.44
N GLY A 752 -13.39 -14.80 12.70
CA GLY A 752 -13.77 -15.60 13.85
C GLY A 752 -15.28 -15.69 14.07
N PRO A 753 -15.76 -16.66 14.86
CA PRO A 753 -17.16 -16.75 15.22
C PRO A 753 -17.63 -15.46 15.92
N PRO A 754 -18.94 -15.16 15.94
CA PRO A 754 -19.47 -14.00 16.66
C PRO A 754 -18.96 -14.01 18.12
N VAL A 755 -18.45 -12.86 18.60
CA VAL A 755 -17.99 -12.74 19.98
C VAL A 755 -19.21 -12.81 20.89
N THR A 756 -19.29 -13.82 21.72
CA THR A 756 -20.23 -13.87 22.83
C THR A 756 -19.53 -13.24 24.03
N VAL A 757 -19.88 -12.02 24.38
CA VAL A 757 -19.36 -11.37 25.60
C VAL A 757 -20.02 -12.07 26.79
N THR A 758 -19.28 -12.87 27.51
CA THR A 758 -19.69 -13.31 28.85
C THR A 758 -19.36 -12.15 29.79
N PRO A 759 -20.36 -11.53 30.46
CA PRO A 759 -20.06 -10.46 31.40
C PRO A 759 -19.19 -11.01 32.53
N SER A 760 -18.04 -10.40 32.76
CA SER A 760 -17.25 -10.64 33.99
C SER A 760 -18.01 -10.10 35.18
N VAL A 761 -18.58 -10.98 36.00
CA VAL A 761 -19.24 -10.61 37.26
C VAL A 761 -18.18 -10.31 38.29
N THR A 762 -17.99 -9.04 38.62
CA THR A 762 -17.43 -8.63 39.92
C THR A 762 -18.56 -8.76 40.98
N PRO A 763 -18.38 -9.45 42.09
CA PRO A 763 -19.44 -9.61 43.08
C PRO A 763 -19.51 -8.39 43.99
N THR A 764 -20.62 -7.66 43.93
CA THR A 764 -21.08 -6.82 45.04
C THR A 764 -22.59 -6.79 45.06
N ASP A 765 -23.11 -7.49 46.03
CA ASP A 765 -24.23 -7.36 46.93
C ASP A 765 -25.61 -6.80 46.49
N THR A 766 -26.58 -7.70 46.64
CA THR A 766 -28.01 -7.55 47.02
C THR A 766 -28.90 -6.49 46.37
N GLY A 767 -29.81 -7.01 45.58
CA GLY A 767 -31.04 -6.31 45.16
C GLY A 767 -31.75 -7.03 44.02
N SER A 768 -32.67 -7.92 44.34
CA SER A 768 -33.53 -8.62 43.36
C SER A 768 -34.34 -7.67 42.51
N PRO A 769 -34.30 -7.78 41.17
CA PRO A 769 -35.50 -7.55 40.38
C PRO A 769 -35.83 -8.74 39.46
N THR A 770 -37.09 -8.93 39.37
CA THR A 770 -37.91 -9.87 38.63
C THR A 770 -37.40 -10.22 37.22
N ALA A 771 -37.33 -11.50 36.93
CA ALA A 771 -36.95 -12.07 35.63
C ALA A 771 -37.90 -11.67 34.50
N SER A 772 -37.37 -11.23 33.39
CA SER A 772 -38.08 -11.13 32.10
C SER A 772 -37.91 -12.46 31.35
N PRO A 773 -38.92 -13.02 30.71
CA PRO A 773 -38.94 -14.39 30.23
C PRO A 773 -38.10 -14.54 28.94
N THR A 774 -37.10 -15.41 29.00
CA THR A 774 -36.40 -15.95 27.83
C THR A 774 -37.25 -17.06 27.23
N VAL A 775 -37.63 -16.93 25.96
CA VAL A 775 -38.39 -17.95 25.22
C VAL A 775 -37.43 -19.08 24.80
N THR A 776 -37.71 -20.29 25.28
CA THR A 776 -37.02 -21.51 24.93
C THR A 776 -37.39 -21.92 23.50
N PRO A 777 -36.42 -22.20 22.58
CA PRO A 777 -36.73 -22.71 21.26
C PRO A 777 -37.31 -24.12 21.32
N THR A 778 -38.45 -24.33 20.68
CA THR A 778 -38.96 -25.67 20.45
C THR A 778 -38.23 -26.24 19.22
N ALA A 779 -37.42 -27.28 19.41
CA ALA A 779 -36.70 -27.95 18.36
C ALA A 779 -37.68 -28.66 17.41
N GLY A 780 -37.85 -28.10 16.20
CA GLY A 780 -38.36 -28.85 15.05
C GLY A 780 -37.24 -29.66 14.42
N THR A 781 -37.57 -30.84 13.91
CA THR A 781 -36.60 -31.74 13.26
C THR A 781 -36.08 -31.08 11.96
N GLY A 782 -34.82 -30.58 11.98
CA GLY A 782 -34.08 -30.19 10.78
C GLY A 782 -33.77 -28.68 10.64
N CYS A 783 -34.51 -27.74 11.20
CA CYS A 783 -34.13 -26.34 11.30
C CYS A 783 -34.72 -25.62 12.51
N THR A 784 -34.08 -24.51 12.89
CA THR A 784 -34.55 -23.62 13.97
C THR A 784 -34.69 -22.20 13.47
N ALA A 785 -35.59 -21.41 14.04
CA ALA A 785 -35.75 -20.00 13.77
C ALA A 785 -35.70 -19.17 15.08
N THR A 786 -34.97 -18.08 15.06
CA THR A 786 -34.80 -17.17 16.20
C THR A 786 -35.27 -15.78 15.80
N TYR A 787 -36.27 -15.28 16.49
CA TYR A 787 -36.81 -13.94 16.31
C TYR A 787 -36.07 -12.92 17.16
N LYS A 788 -35.69 -11.80 16.58
CA LYS A 788 -35.02 -10.68 17.23
C LYS A 788 -35.81 -9.39 16.96
N ALA A 789 -36.34 -8.79 18.02
CA ALA A 789 -36.93 -7.48 17.92
C ALA A 789 -35.89 -6.41 17.61
N GLY A 790 -36.17 -5.52 16.68
CA GLY A 790 -35.32 -4.39 16.27
C GLY A 790 -35.88 -3.06 16.80
N THR A 791 -35.63 -1.98 16.03
CA THR A 791 -36.03 -0.62 16.36
C THR A 791 -37.56 -0.47 16.34
N GLN A 792 -38.08 0.22 17.35
CA GLN A 792 -39.53 0.54 17.47
C GLN A 792 -39.73 2.05 17.30
N TRP A 793 -40.80 2.44 16.60
CA TRP A 793 -41.24 3.83 16.46
C TRP A 793 -42.76 3.94 16.68
N GLN A 794 -43.30 5.16 16.68
CA GLN A 794 -44.73 5.35 16.87
C GLN A 794 -45.56 4.67 15.77
N GLY A 795 -46.28 3.62 16.12
CA GLY A 795 -47.16 2.86 15.21
C GLY A 795 -46.53 1.74 14.41
N GLY A 796 -45.21 1.42 14.64
CA GLY A 796 -44.56 0.33 13.96
C GLY A 796 -43.24 -0.09 14.55
N PHE A 797 -42.68 -1.18 14.04
CA PHE A 797 -41.36 -1.70 14.43
C PHE A 797 -40.70 -2.48 13.33
N GLN A 798 -39.42 -2.74 13.48
CA GLN A 798 -38.61 -3.64 12.67
C GLN A 798 -38.22 -4.87 13.46
N ALA A 799 -38.13 -6.02 12.81
CA ALA A 799 -37.59 -7.24 13.40
C ALA A 799 -36.82 -8.06 12.37
N GLU A 800 -35.93 -8.93 12.86
CA GLU A 800 -35.16 -9.88 12.09
C GLU A 800 -35.40 -11.30 12.60
N VAL A 801 -35.42 -12.27 11.69
CA VAL A 801 -35.53 -13.69 12.04
C VAL A 801 -34.38 -14.43 11.39
N SER A 802 -33.55 -15.08 12.21
CA SER A 802 -32.46 -15.97 11.76
C SER A 802 -33.00 -17.38 11.63
N VAL A 803 -32.64 -18.07 10.55
CA VAL A 803 -32.99 -19.46 10.23
C VAL A 803 -31.70 -20.26 10.15
N GLN A 804 -31.61 -21.37 10.91
CA GLN A 804 -30.45 -22.25 10.91
C GLN A 804 -30.88 -23.68 10.61
N ASN A 805 -30.17 -24.35 9.69
CA ASN A 805 -30.27 -25.79 9.51
C ASN A 805 -29.56 -26.51 10.66
N THR A 806 -30.32 -27.18 11.52
CA THR A 806 -29.80 -27.96 12.65
C THR A 806 -29.73 -29.47 12.36
N GLY A 807 -30.07 -29.86 11.12
CA GLY A 807 -29.95 -31.25 10.65
C GLY A 807 -28.54 -31.59 10.17
N SER A 808 -28.28 -32.87 10.01
CA SER A 808 -27.00 -33.39 9.47
C SER A 808 -26.93 -33.39 7.93
N SER A 809 -28.02 -33.06 7.25
CA SER A 809 -28.12 -32.99 5.79
C SER A 809 -28.50 -31.57 5.34
N ALA A 810 -28.12 -31.18 4.12
CA ALA A 810 -28.52 -29.90 3.55
C ALA A 810 -30.04 -29.88 3.32
N ILE A 811 -30.67 -28.73 3.58
CA ILE A 811 -32.05 -28.44 3.22
C ILE A 811 -32.10 -27.58 1.97
N THR A 812 -33.13 -27.74 1.12
CA THR A 812 -33.29 -27.00 -0.15
C THR A 812 -34.26 -25.83 -0.05
N GLY A 813 -34.92 -25.72 1.10
CA GLY A 813 -35.84 -24.63 1.42
C GLY A 813 -36.17 -24.61 2.90
N TRP A 814 -36.76 -23.52 3.36
CA TRP A 814 -37.23 -23.35 4.74
C TRP A 814 -38.56 -22.55 4.78
N LYS A 815 -39.34 -22.84 5.80
CA LYS A 815 -40.55 -22.11 6.12
C LYS A 815 -40.56 -21.78 7.59
N VAL A 816 -40.75 -20.48 7.92
CA VAL A 816 -40.87 -20.00 9.29
C VAL A 816 -42.28 -19.54 9.53
N THR A 817 -42.89 -19.92 10.68
CA THR A 817 -44.26 -19.55 11.06
C THR A 817 -44.31 -19.05 12.49
N TRP A 818 -45.19 -18.06 12.75
CA TRP A 818 -45.52 -17.57 14.08
C TRP A 818 -46.93 -16.97 14.11
N THR A 819 -47.41 -16.74 15.32
CA THR A 819 -48.66 -16.05 15.52
C THR A 819 -48.44 -14.82 16.40
N TRP A 820 -48.90 -13.68 15.97
CA TRP A 820 -48.92 -12.44 16.77
C TRP A 820 -49.90 -12.52 17.91
N SER A 821 -49.61 -11.84 19.04
CA SER A 821 -50.53 -11.69 20.17
C SER A 821 -51.53 -10.52 20.01
N GLY A 822 -51.36 -9.68 18.94
CA GLY A 822 -52.12 -8.49 18.68
C GLY A 822 -52.44 -8.31 17.18
N ASP A 823 -52.60 -7.08 16.77
CA ASP A 823 -53.01 -6.64 15.43
C ASP A 823 -51.86 -6.34 14.45
N GLN A 824 -50.64 -6.79 14.77
CA GLN A 824 -49.43 -6.53 13.97
C GLN A 824 -49.59 -7.03 12.53
N LYS A 825 -49.19 -6.17 11.56
CA LYS A 825 -49.17 -6.50 10.14
C LYS A 825 -47.81 -6.19 9.54
N ILE A 826 -47.25 -7.15 8.80
CA ILE A 826 -46.03 -6.94 8.02
C ILE A 826 -46.32 -5.94 6.90
N THR A 827 -45.56 -4.86 6.85
CA THR A 827 -45.67 -3.81 5.85
C THR A 827 -44.67 -3.97 4.73
N GLN A 828 -43.45 -4.46 5.08
CA GLN A 828 -42.38 -4.76 4.14
C GLN A 828 -41.58 -5.94 4.68
N LEU A 829 -41.12 -6.82 3.78
CA LEU A 829 -40.22 -7.93 4.13
C LEU A 829 -39.12 -8.10 3.06
N TRP A 830 -37.91 -8.38 3.49
CA TRP A 830 -36.76 -8.67 2.62
C TRP A 830 -36.12 -10.01 2.97
N ASN A 831 -35.51 -10.64 1.99
CA ASN A 831 -34.88 -11.97 2.05
C ASN A 831 -35.84 -13.14 2.36
N GLY A 832 -37.13 -13.00 2.02
CA GLY A 832 -38.15 -14.04 2.16
C GLY A 832 -39.45 -13.68 1.46
N ALA A 833 -40.37 -14.63 1.37
CA ALA A 833 -41.71 -14.43 0.79
C ALA A 833 -42.76 -14.56 1.89
N PRO A 834 -43.43 -13.46 2.31
CA PRO A 834 -44.44 -13.48 3.40
C PRO A 834 -45.81 -13.88 2.94
N SER A 835 -46.53 -14.53 3.84
CA SER A 835 -47.98 -14.73 3.75
C SER A 835 -48.54 -14.51 5.15
N GLN A 836 -49.49 -13.58 5.30
CA GLN A 836 -50.14 -13.29 6.59
C GLN A 836 -51.66 -13.35 6.48
N THR A 837 -52.29 -14.10 7.34
CA THR A 837 -53.77 -14.18 7.50
C THR A 837 -54.14 -13.90 8.93
N GLY A 838 -54.71 -12.71 9.19
CA GLY A 838 -54.92 -12.26 10.56
C GLY A 838 -53.63 -12.15 11.33
N ALA A 839 -53.56 -12.79 12.49
CA ALA A 839 -52.39 -12.84 13.36
C ALA A 839 -51.34 -13.88 12.92
N ASN A 840 -51.72 -14.81 12.04
CA ASN A 840 -50.81 -15.91 11.63
C ASN A 840 -49.92 -15.48 10.47
N VAL A 841 -48.60 -15.63 10.63
CA VAL A 841 -47.58 -15.28 9.66
C VAL A 841 -46.85 -16.54 9.24
N SER A 842 -46.55 -16.60 7.96
CA SER A 842 -45.70 -17.60 7.31
C SER A 842 -44.72 -16.90 6.38
N VAL A 843 -43.43 -17.21 6.47
CA VAL A 843 -42.40 -16.73 5.59
C VAL A 843 -41.63 -17.91 5.02
N THR A 844 -41.52 -17.99 3.71
CA THR A 844 -40.68 -18.98 3.00
C THR A 844 -39.43 -18.31 2.49
N ASN A 845 -38.41 -19.11 2.17
CA ASN A 845 -37.17 -18.62 1.58
C ASN A 845 -37.36 -17.84 0.27
N ALA A 846 -36.48 -16.91 0.00
CA ALA A 846 -36.30 -16.34 -1.33
C ALA A 846 -35.52 -17.32 -2.25
N GLY A 847 -35.58 -17.14 -3.56
CA GLY A 847 -34.98 -18.07 -4.53
C GLY A 847 -33.48 -18.32 -4.36
N TYR A 848 -32.77 -17.48 -3.61
CA TYR A 848 -31.31 -17.55 -3.46
C TYR A 848 -30.84 -18.00 -2.06
N ASN A 849 -31.69 -18.09 -1.05
CA ASN A 849 -31.30 -18.38 0.34
C ASN A 849 -31.99 -19.61 0.95
N GLY A 850 -32.59 -20.48 0.12
CA GLY A 850 -33.24 -21.73 0.55
C GLY A 850 -32.26 -22.86 0.83
N ASN A 851 -31.17 -22.93 0.09
CA ASN A 851 -30.16 -24.00 0.23
C ASN A 851 -29.26 -23.73 1.43
N LEU A 852 -29.42 -24.50 2.52
CA LEU A 852 -28.59 -24.40 3.71
C LEU A 852 -27.93 -25.74 4.02
N GLY A 853 -26.60 -25.79 3.96
CA GLY A 853 -25.80 -26.94 4.42
C GLY A 853 -25.99 -27.18 5.94
N PRO A 854 -25.52 -28.31 6.49
CA PRO A 854 -25.55 -28.56 7.92
C PRO A 854 -24.92 -27.42 8.72
N ASN A 855 -25.60 -26.95 9.75
CA ASN A 855 -25.24 -25.81 10.59
C ASN A 855 -25.19 -24.44 9.88
N ALA A 856 -25.47 -24.37 8.58
CA ALA A 856 -25.56 -23.10 7.88
C ALA A 856 -26.81 -22.31 8.28
N SER A 857 -26.73 -20.99 8.22
CA SER A 857 -27.81 -20.09 8.57
C SER A 857 -28.04 -19.00 7.55
N THR A 858 -29.24 -18.45 7.52
CA THR A 858 -29.65 -17.28 6.78
C THR A 858 -30.54 -16.41 7.66
N SER A 859 -30.88 -15.19 7.22
CA SER A 859 -31.86 -14.35 7.89
C SER A 859 -32.78 -13.63 6.91
N PHE A 860 -33.97 -13.25 7.41
CA PHE A 860 -34.87 -12.32 6.76
C PHE A 860 -35.30 -11.26 7.76
N GLY A 861 -35.62 -10.09 7.27
CA GLY A 861 -36.08 -9.00 8.11
C GLY A 861 -37.36 -8.39 7.59
N PHE A 862 -38.09 -7.67 8.47
CA PHE A 862 -39.36 -7.03 8.08
C PHE A 862 -39.65 -5.80 8.94
N THR A 863 -40.50 -4.92 8.41
CA THR A 863 -41.20 -3.89 9.16
C THR A 863 -42.67 -4.28 9.36
N ALA A 864 -43.23 -3.93 10.50
CA ALA A 864 -44.61 -4.20 10.81
C ALA A 864 -45.26 -3.02 11.51
N THR A 865 -46.60 -2.87 11.33
CA THR A 865 -47.43 -1.96 12.13
C THR A 865 -47.85 -2.63 13.41
N GLY A 866 -48.19 -1.84 14.47
CA GLY A 866 -48.65 -2.31 15.75
C GLY A 866 -48.07 -1.54 16.92
N ALA A 867 -48.71 -1.64 18.09
CA ALA A 867 -48.34 -0.85 19.25
C ALA A 867 -47.09 -1.36 19.99
N THR A 868 -46.66 -2.60 19.74
CA THR A 868 -45.50 -3.21 20.44
C THR A 868 -44.71 -4.13 19.53
N SER A 869 -43.37 -4.15 19.73
CA SER A 869 -42.43 -5.10 19.12
C SER A 869 -42.33 -6.42 19.93
N THR A 870 -43.29 -6.73 20.81
CA THR A 870 -43.23 -7.93 21.63
C THR A 870 -43.06 -9.16 20.76
N PRO A 871 -41.97 -9.95 20.96
CA PRO A 871 -41.73 -11.15 20.18
C PRO A 871 -42.88 -12.14 20.29
N PRO A 872 -43.24 -12.86 19.23
CA PRO A 872 -44.19 -13.93 19.29
C PRO A 872 -43.70 -15.01 20.26
N THR A 873 -44.63 -15.65 21.00
CA THR A 873 -44.31 -16.64 22.02
C THR A 873 -43.63 -17.91 21.45
N THR A 874 -43.85 -18.19 20.20
CA THR A 874 -43.28 -19.34 19.49
C THR A 874 -43.01 -18.95 18.04
N VAL A 875 -41.81 -19.26 17.56
CA VAL A 875 -41.40 -19.17 16.15
C VAL A 875 -40.92 -20.56 15.71
N THR A 876 -41.58 -21.13 14.72
CA THR A 876 -41.27 -22.49 14.28
C THR A 876 -40.66 -22.47 12.88
N CYS A 877 -39.57 -23.23 12.70
CA CYS A 877 -38.96 -23.50 11.42
C CYS A 877 -39.27 -24.93 10.98
N THR A 878 -39.61 -25.08 9.69
CA THR A 878 -39.76 -26.39 9.02
C THR A 878 -38.94 -26.38 7.75
N PRO A 879 -38.07 -27.40 7.48
CA PRO A 879 -37.43 -27.57 6.17
C PRO A 879 -38.49 -27.76 5.08
N ALA A 880 -38.24 -27.20 3.89
CA ALA A 880 -39.10 -27.32 2.71
C ALA A 880 -38.36 -27.96 1.54
#